data_16a800daf841aa88eb17f32b9fedaed9
#
_entry.id   16a800daf841aa88eb17f32b9fedaed9
#
_cell.length_a   1.000
_cell.length_b   1.000
_cell.length_c   1.000
_cell.angle_alpha   90.00
_cell.angle_beta   90.00
_cell.angle_gamma   90.00
#
_symmetry.space_group_name_H-M   'P 1'
#
loop_
_entity.id
_entity.type
_entity.pdbx_description
1 polymer ?
#
loop_
_entity_poly.entity_id
_entity_poly.type
_entity_poly.pdbx_seq_one_letter_code
_entity_poly.pdbx_strand_id
1 'polypeptide(L)'
;MRTLLIDNYDSFTFNLFHLLGEVNGEEPLVVRNDELTWEEVAALAVDNVVISPGPGRPEHQRDVGVSLDVLRRAELPVLGVCLGHQALAHMTGGAIEHAPEVMHGRLSSIHHDGCGLFEGIPQGFAAVRYHSLVVAAVPAALRVTAWTPDDVVMGLEHRTRPLWGVQFHPESICTEHGRALVRNFRDLTRAQSRAPVGAPRHAGRPVAGVRVCHRALATWCDPEAAFVALYGDREYAVWLDSSRAEPGLARFSFMGAPEGPLGQVVRYDVARHVLMVDRTHGREELHDGLLDYCRRELERLSADAPELPFDFTCGFAGYLGYELKADCGGKLVHHSALPDAALLLCDRLIAFDHLERRAHLVALADVHGASAADAWLAATEREFEAIAGRPALAAPPAPTPRRFAARVNREAYLANIAACKREIFEGESYEICLTTELRSRDGIDPLAAYRALRARNPAPHAALLRLGEVSVLSSSPERFLRVDRERIVESKPIKGTAPRAAHPLEDAYRAEALSADDKSRAENLMIVHLVRNDLGRVCALGSVDVPALMAVESYATVHQLVTTVRGRLRDDATAIDCVRAAFPGGSMTGAPKLRTMEIIDRLEGAPRGVYSGVLGFLSVNGTADLSIVIRTLVASRHGLQIGSGGAIVAASDPAAEHDEMLLKARAVLEAVGGTLADGRELAAARR
;
A
#
# COMPACT_ATOMS: atom_id res chain seq x y z
N MET A 1 30.30 9.70 1.75
CA MET A 1 30.77 8.68 0.79
C MET A 1 29.66 8.48 -0.23
N ARG A 2 29.98 8.70 -1.47
CA ARG A 2 29.03 8.70 -2.57
C ARG A 2 28.84 7.29 -3.15
N THR A 3 27.71 6.68 -2.92
CA THR A 3 27.38 5.33 -3.39
C THR A 3 26.43 5.41 -4.60
N LEU A 4 26.70 4.65 -5.64
CA LEU A 4 25.73 4.34 -6.68
C LEU A 4 24.97 3.08 -6.26
N LEU A 5 23.64 3.16 -6.21
CA LEU A 5 22.75 2.03 -5.97
C LEU A 5 22.01 1.71 -7.27
N ILE A 6 22.32 0.55 -7.88
CA ILE A 6 21.65 0.09 -9.09
C ILE A 6 20.41 -0.70 -8.68
N ASP A 7 19.23 -0.23 -9.09
CA ASP A 7 17.93 -0.82 -8.81
C ASP A 7 17.55 -1.84 -9.90
N ASN A 8 17.53 -3.13 -9.55
CA ASN A 8 17.05 -4.21 -10.41
C ASN A 8 15.53 -4.40 -10.31
N TYR A 9 14.78 -3.31 -10.15
CA TYR A 9 13.30 -3.31 -10.01
C TYR A 9 12.80 -4.06 -8.77
N ASP A 10 13.61 -4.05 -7.71
CA ASP A 10 13.24 -4.69 -6.45
C ASP A 10 12.38 -3.79 -5.55
N SER A 11 11.55 -4.42 -4.72
CA SER A 11 10.72 -3.72 -3.72
C SER A 11 11.44 -3.47 -2.39
N PHE A 12 12.76 -3.68 -2.31
CA PHE A 12 13.57 -3.45 -1.12
C PHE A 12 14.75 -2.50 -1.37
N THR A 13 14.90 -2.00 -2.59
CA THR A 13 16.00 -1.09 -2.99
C THR A 13 16.07 0.15 -2.09
N PHE A 14 14.93 0.76 -1.75
CA PHE A 14 14.94 1.94 -0.87
C PHE A 14 15.16 1.60 0.61
N ASN A 15 15.02 0.35 1.04
CA ASN A 15 15.52 -0.10 2.33
C ASN A 15 17.07 -0.09 2.36
N LEU A 16 17.73 -0.56 1.27
CA LEU A 16 19.17 -0.42 1.09
C LEU A 16 19.60 1.04 1.00
N PHE A 17 18.84 1.89 0.26
CA PHE A 17 19.09 3.33 0.18
C PHE A 17 19.18 3.97 1.57
N HIS A 18 18.20 3.73 2.43
CA HIS A 18 18.21 4.26 3.80
C HIS A 18 19.38 3.71 4.61
N LEU A 19 19.61 2.40 4.58
CA LEU A 19 20.72 1.78 5.31
C LEU A 19 22.08 2.33 4.87
N LEU A 20 22.31 2.45 3.56
CA LEU A 20 23.54 3.03 2.99
C LEU A 20 23.68 4.51 3.36
N GLY A 21 22.63 5.29 3.21
CA GLY A 21 22.62 6.71 3.53
C GLY A 21 22.93 6.98 5.01
N GLU A 22 22.34 6.23 5.91
CA GLU A 22 22.61 6.31 7.34
C GLU A 22 24.04 5.93 7.71
N VAL A 23 24.60 4.91 7.06
CA VAL A 23 25.99 4.47 7.32
C VAL A 23 27.00 5.42 6.71
N ASN A 24 26.75 5.92 5.49
CA ASN A 24 27.68 6.75 4.73
C ASN A 24 27.56 8.24 5.07
N GLY A 25 26.44 8.69 5.65
CA GLY A 25 26.14 10.09 5.96
C GLY A 25 25.78 10.91 4.71
N GLU A 26 25.48 10.26 3.59
CA GLU A 26 25.11 10.87 2.32
C GLU A 26 24.14 9.94 1.57
N GLU A 27 23.11 10.52 0.94
CA GLU A 27 22.12 9.76 0.17
C GLU A 27 22.77 9.09 -1.05
N PRO A 28 22.56 7.79 -1.27
CA PRO A 28 23.01 7.12 -2.48
C PRO A 28 22.37 7.71 -3.74
N LEU A 29 23.09 7.71 -4.85
CA LEU A 29 22.50 7.92 -6.17
C LEU A 29 21.80 6.63 -6.61
N VAL A 30 20.50 6.66 -6.87
CA VAL A 30 19.74 5.51 -7.35
C VAL A 30 19.52 5.61 -8.85
N VAL A 31 19.86 4.56 -9.59
CA VAL A 31 19.55 4.41 -11.02
C VAL A 31 19.01 3.02 -11.30
N ARG A 32 18.04 2.90 -12.21
CA ARG A 32 17.55 1.59 -12.65
C ARG A 32 18.56 0.88 -13.53
N ASN A 33 18.54 -0.43 -13.56
CA ASN A 33 19.49 -1.25 -14.28
C ASN A 33 19.44 -1.10 -15.81
N ASP A 34 18.40 -0.48 -16.35
CA ASP A 34 18.18 -0.18 -17.77
C ASP A 34 18.13 1.33 -18.09
N GLU A 35 18.40 2.19 -17.10
CA GLU A 35 18.30 3.65 -17.23
C GLU A 35 19.58 4.27 -17.83
N LEU A 36 20.73 3.74 -17.50
CA LEU A 36 22.03 4.23 -17.95
C LEU A 36 22.85 3.13 -18.66
N THR A 37 23.63 3.54 -19.64
CA THR A 37 24.66 2.70 -20.25
C THR A 37 25.87 2.57 -19.31
N TRP A 38 26.76 1.60 -19.59
CA TRP A 38 28.03 1.48 -18.85
C TRP A 38 28.87 2.75 -18.91
N GLU A 39 28.95 3.37 -20.07
CA GLU A 39 29.77 4.59 -20.32
C GLU A 39 29.24 5.75 -19.44
N GLU A 40 27.94 5.88 -19.30
CA GLU A 40 27.29 6.88 -18.42
C GLU A 40 27.53 6.55 -16.95
N VAL A 41 27.39 5.28 -16.55
CA VAL A 41 27.70 4.83 -15.17
C VAL A 41 29.19 5.08 -14.84
N ALA A 42 30.10 4.76 -15.74
CA ALA A 42 31.53 4.96 -15.53
C ALA A 42 31.92 6.44 -15.43
N ALA A 43 31.09 7.35 -15.97
CA ALA A 43 31.32 8.81 -15.87
C ALA A 43 30.81 9.38 -14.53
N LEU A 44 30.05 8.61 -13.73
CA LEU A 44 29.57 9.07 -12.43
C LEU A 44 30.73 9.14 -11.43
N ALA A 45 30.81 10.27 -10.72
CA ALA A 45 31.81 10.47 -9.66
C ALA A 45 31.29 9.81 -8.35
N VAL A 46 31.44 8.50 -8.21
CA VAL A 46 31.04 7.71 -7.05
C VAL A 46 32.23 6.95 -6.46
N ASP A 47 32.16 6.65 -5.16
CA ASP A 47 33.22 5.94 -4.43
C ASP A 47 33.07 4.41 -4.53
N ASN A 48 31.83 3.92 -4.65
CA ASN A 48 31.49 2.51 -4.75
C ASN A 48 30.11 2.30 -5.41
N VAL A 49 29.83 1.04 -5.74
CA VAL A 49 28.54 0.62 -6.31
C VAL A 49 27.92 -0.46 -5.44
N VAL A 50 26.60 -0.37 -5.24
CA VAL A 50 25.78 -1.44 -4.66
C VAL A 50 24.77 -1.88 -5.72
N ILE A 51 24.70 -3.18 -5.97
CA ILE A 51 23.73 -3.80 -6.89
C ILE A 51 22.62 -4.41 -6.04
N SER A 52 21.38 -3.94 -6.22
CA SER A 52 20.23 -4.35 -5.43
C SER A 52 19.82 -5.80 -5.66
N PRO A 53 18.97 -6.35 -4.77
CA PRO A 53 18.12 -7.49 -5.11
C PRO A 53 17.28 -7.23 -6.36
N GLY A 54 16.59 -8.26 -6.85
CA GLY A 54 15.66 -8.14 -7.97
C GLY A 54 14.99 -9.47 -8.30
N PRO A 55 13.89 -9.44 -9.07
CA PRO A 55 13.25 -10.65 -9.59
C PRO A 55 14.04 -11.27 -10.74
N GLY A 56 13.77 -12.53 -11.02
CA GLY A 56 14.30 -13.25 -12.19
C GLY A 56 15.68 -13.86 -11.95
N ARG A 57 16.51 -13.87 -13.02
CA ARG A 57 17.76 -14.62 -13.08
C ARG A 57 18.90 -13.79 -13.66
N PRO A 58 20.15 -13.94 -13.17
CA PRO A 58 21.28 -13.17 -13.68
C PRO A 58 21.67 -13.54 -15.12
N GLU A 59 21.22 -14.67 -15.66
CA GLU A 59 21.40 -15.06 -17.05
C GLU A 59 20.56 -14.23 -18.03
N HIS A 60 19.51 -13.58 -17.55
CA HIS A 60 18.63 -12.75 -18.37
C HIS A 60 19.03 -11.29 -18.33
N GLN A 61 19.48 -10.75 -19.45
CA GLN A 61 19.88 -9.32 -19.55
C GLN A 61 18.79 -8.35 -19.07
N ARG A 62 17.52 -8.68 -19.29
CA ARG A 62 16.38 -7.84 -18.83
C ARG A 62 16.29 -7.70 -17.31
N ASP A 63 16.81 -8.70 -16.55
CA ASP A 63 16.67 -8.76 -15.09
C ASP A 63 17.83 -8.04 -14.39
N VAL A 64 18.99 -7.95 -15.04
CA VAL A 64 20.24 -7.40 -14.46
C VAL A 64 20.81 -6.17 -15.19
N GLY A 65 20.43 -5.94 -16.45
CA GLY A 65 20.82 -4.75 -17.21
C GLY A 65 22.31 -4.40 -17.10
N VAL A 66 22.60 -3.11 -16.79
CA VAL A 66 23.96 -2.59 -16.64
C VAL A 66 24.74 -3.18 -15.46
N SER A 67 24.07 -3.87 -14.52
CA SER A 67 24.71 -4.51 -13.36
C SER A 67 25.81 -5.51 -13.78
N LEU A 68 25.62 -6.26 -14.87
CA LEU A 68 26.66 -7.17 -15.39
C LEU A 68 27.85 -6.43 -15.95
N ASP A 69 27.66 -5.32 -16.64
CA ASP A 69 28.76 -4.50 -17.15
C ASP A 69 29.55 -3.86 -16.02
N VAL A 70 28.88 -3.40 -14.97
CA VAL A 70 29.53 -2.91 -13.74
C VAL A 70 30.40 -4.00 -13.13
N LEU A 71 29.88 -5.21 -12.93
CA LEU A 71 30.67 -6.33 -12.38
C LEU A 71 31.84 -6.71 -13.25
N ARG A 72 31.72 -6.64 -14.59
CA ARG A 72 32.79 -6.96 -15.52
C ARG A 72 33.89 -5.91 -15.57
N ARG A 73 33.53 -4.62 -15.55
CA ARG A 73 34.38 -3.50 -15.97
C ARG A 73 34.76 -2.55 -14.83
N ALA A 74 33.98 -2.46 -13.75
CA ALA A 74 34.27 -1.50 -12.68
C ALA A 74 35.56 -1.87 -11.94
N GLU A 75 36.41 -0.86 -11.70
CA GLU A 75 37.58 -0.94 -10.83
C GLU A 75 37.23 -0.51 -9.40
N LEU A 76 36.06 0.10 -9.20
CA LEU A 76 35.53 0.53 -7.91
C LEU A 76 35.04 -0.68 -7.08
N PRO A 77 34.99 -0.54 -5.75
CA PRO A 77 34.35 -1.51 -4.87
C PRO A 77 32.88 -1.74 -5.23
N VAL A 78 32.47 -3.00 -5.38
CA VAL A 78 31.09 -3.38 -5.69
C VAL A 78 30.57 -4.39 -4.67
N LEU A 79 29.37 -4.13 -4.13
CA LEU A 79 28.62 -5.07 -3.30
C LEU A 79 27.34 -5.50 -4.04
N GLY A 80 27.22 -6.79 -4.35
CA GLY A 80 25.99 -7.38 -4.88
C GLY A 80 25.12 -7.97 -3.77
N VAL A 81 23.82 -7.64 -3.73
CA VAL A 81 22.85 -8.18 -2.78
C VAL A 81 21.85 -9.07 -3.50
N CYS A 82 21.64 -10.29 -3.04
CA CYS A 82 20.71 -11.29 -3.56
C CYS A 82 20.91 -11.54 -5.08
N LEU A 83 20.11 -10.95 -5.98
CA LEU A 83 20.32 -11.03 -7.44
C LEU A 83 21.73 -10.50 -7.82
N GLY A 84 22.20 -9.42 -7.19
CA GLY A 84 23.55 -8.89 -7.39
C GLY A 84 24.65 -9.86 -6.99
N HIS A 85 24.47 -10.65 -5.93
CA HIS A 85 25.36 -11.74 -5.54
C HIS A 85 25.37 -12.87 -6.56
N GLN A 86 24.19 -13.27 -7.06
CA GLN A 86 24.07 -14.30 -8.12
C GLN A 86 24.69 -13.81 -9.43
N ALA A 87 24.52 -12.51 -9.77
CA ALA A 87 25.14 -11.91 -10.93
C ALA A 87 26.68 -11.92 -10.86
N LEU A 88 27.26 -11.72 -9.68
CA LEU A 88 28.71 -11.84 -9.45
C LEU A 88 29.20 -13.28 -9.71
N ALA A 89 28.49 -14.29 -9.22
CA ALA A 89 28.82 -15.67 -9.46
C ALA A 89 28.67 -16.04 -10.96
N HIS A 90 27.55 -15.66 -11.56
CA HIS A 90 27.28 -15.91 -12.99
C HIS A 90 28.34 -15.26 -13.89
N MET A 91 28.69 -14.01 -13.66
CA MET A 91 29.69 -13.26 -14.43
C MET A 91 31.06 -13.95 -14.43
N THR A 92 31.41 -14.64 -13.36
CA THR A 92 32.67 -15.38 -13.21
C THR A 92 32.60 -16.84 -13.66
N GLY A 93 31.47 -17.28 -14.20
CA GLY A 93 31.24 -18.64 -14.72
C GLY A 93 30.61 -19.61 -13.73
N GLY A 94 30.00 -19.13 -12.66
CA GLY A 94 29.23 -19.92 -11.69
C GLY A 94 27.87 -20.36 -12.21
N ALA A 95 27.36 -21.46 -11.66
CA ALA A 95 26.01 -21.96 -11.95
C ALA A 95 25.00 -21.46 -10.92
N ILE A 96 23.84 -21.00 -11.42
CA ILE A 96 22.69 -20.61 -10.61
C ILE A 96 21.61 -21.64 -10.77
N GLU A 97 21.17 -22.23 -9.66
CA GLU A 97 20.18 -23.30 -9.64
C GLU A 97 19.07 -23.00 -8.63
N HIS A 98 17.99 -23.78 -8.65
CA HIS A 98 16.94 -23.68 -7.63
C HIS A 98 17.49 -24.05 -6.25
N ALA A 99 17.10 -23.27 -5.25
CA ALA A 99 17.43 -23.55 -3.86
C ALA A 99 16.80 -24.89 -3.43
N PRO A 100 17.42 -25.64 -2.51
CA PRO A 100 16.82 -26.84 -1.93
C PRO A 100 15.43 -26.58 -1.33
N GLU A 101 15.24 -25.39 -0.78
CA GLU A 101 13.98 -24.88 -0.25
C GLU A 101 13.81 -23.40 -0.65
N VAL A 102 12.58 -23.02 -1.05
CA VAL A 102 12.23 -21.62 -1.32
C VAL A 102 12.19 -20.84 -0.01
N MET A 103 12.99 -19.78 0.07
CA MET A 103 13.15 -18.94 1.27
C MET A 103 12.63 -17.53 1.02
N HIS A 104 11.40 -17.26 1.45
CA HIS A 104 10.77 -15.95 1.32
C HIS A 104 10.32 -15.44 2.70
N GLY A 105 10.98 -14.39 3.20
CA GLY A 105 10.71 -13.79 4.51
C GLY A 105 11.11 -14.65 5.70
N ARG A 106 12.01 -15.63 5.50
CA ARG A 106 12.44 -16.59 6.54
C ARG A 106 13.85 -16.27 7.01
N LEU A 107 14.09 -16.52 8.30
CA LEU A 107 15.38 -16.37 8.94
C LEU A 107 16.24 -17.63 8.78
N SER A 108 17.55 -17.42 8.62
CA SER A 108 18.54 -18.49 8.70
C SER A 108 19.74 -18.02 9.52
N SER A 109 20.39 -18.96 10.18
CA SER A 109 21.67 -18.74 10.86
C SER A 109 22.79 -18.66 9.80
N ILE A 110 23.63 -17.62 9.86
CA ILE A 110 24.73 -17.39 8.92
C ILE A 110 26.06 -17.63 9.57
N HIS A 111 26.83 -18.57 9.04
CA HIS A 111 28.22 -18.80 9.37
C HIS A 111 29.11 -18.10 8.36
N HIS A 112 30.30 -17.64 8.77
CA HIS A 112 31.20 -16.86 7.90
C HIS A 112 32.68 -17.00 8.31
N ASP A 113 33.58 -16.58 7.45
CA ASP A 113 35.04 -16.67 7.66
C ASP A 113 35.61 -15.61 8.65
N GLY A 114 34.80 -14.63 9.04
CA GLY A 114 35.15 -13.56 9.99
C GLY A 114 36.01 -12.44 9.38
N CYS A 115 36.16 -12.38 8.06
CA CYS A 115 37.01 -11.41 7.36
C CYS A 115 36.19 -10.48 6.45
N GLY A 116 36.80 -9.34 6.09
CA GLY A 116 36.23 -8.41 5.11
C GLY A 116 34.85 -7.89 5.50
N LEU A 117 33.79 -8.23 4.75
CA LEU A 117 32.42 -7.83 5.06
C LEU A 117 31.94 -8.33 6.43
N PHE A 118 32.49 -9.44 6.92
CA PHE A 118 32.07 -10.10 8.15
C PHE A 118 32.97 -9.82 9.35
N GLU A 119 33.93 -8.89 9.23
CA GLU A 119 34.82 -8.53 10.32
C GLU A 119 34.01 -7.98 11.53
N GLY A 120 34.25 -8.59 12.72
CA GLY A 120 33.59 -8.19 13.96
C GLY A 120 32.12 -8.59 14.09
N ILE A 121 31.56 -9.35 13.13
CA ILE A 121 30.20 -9.87 13.18
C ILE A 121 30.20 -11.23 13.91
N PRO A 122 29.28 -11.51 14.86
CA PRO A 122 29.17 -12.81 15.54
C PRO A 122 28.83 -13.94 14.57
N GLN A 123 29.39 -15.15 14.85
CA GLN A 123 29.01 -16.38 14.13
C GLN A 123 27.56 -16.78 14.41
N GLY A 124 26.87 -17.29 13.38
CA GLY A 124 25.51 -17.79 13.54
C GLY A 124 24.45 -16.70 13.70
N PHE A 125 24.74 -15.46 13.29
CA PHE A 125 23.74 -14.39 13.33
C PHE A 125 22.55 -14.69 12.43
N ALA A 126 21.36 -14.21 12.81
CA ALA A 126 20.15 -14.41 12.04
C ALA A 126 20.05 -13.41 10.88
N ALA A 127 19.80 -13.91 9.66
CA ALA A 127 19.54 -13.07 8.49
C ALA A 127 18.32 -13.52 7.71
N VAL A 128 17.60 -12.54 7.13
CA VAL A 128 16.40 -12.79 6.32
C VAL A 128 16.80 -13.13 4.90
N ARG A 129 16.14 -14.16 4.35
CA ARG A 129 16.31 -14.63 2.97
C ARG A 129 15.05 -14.42 2.16
N TYR A 130 15.22 -13.98 0.89
CA TYR A 130 14.16 -13.83 -0.11
C TYR A 130 14.65 -14.36 -1.45
N HIS A 131 14.79 -15.69 -1.60
CA HIS A 131 15.28 -16.26 -2.85
C HIS A 131 14.78 -17.69 -3.10
N SER A 132 14.52 -18.00 -4.35
CA SER A 132 14.24 -19.34 -4.87
C SER A 132 15.48 -19.95 -5.57
N LEU A 133 16.49 -19.12 -5.86
CA LEU A 133 17.71 -19.47 -6.58
C LEU A 133 18.93 -19.29 -5.70
N VAL A 134 19.97 -20.11 -5.95
CA VAL A 134 21.24 -20.10 -5.21
C VAL A 134 22.43 -20.28 -6.15
N VAL A 135 23.59 -19.90 -5.69
CA VAL A 135 24.87 -20.23 -6.34
C VAL A 135 25.21 -21.69 -6.02
N ALA A 136 25.06 -22.57 -7.01
CA ALA A 136 25.31 -24.02 -6.87
C ALA A 136 26.78 -24.38 -7.16
N ALA A 137 27.45 -23.66 -8.05
CA ALA A 137 28.86 -23.88 -8.35
C ALA A 137 29.63 -22.55 -8.23
N VAL A 138 30.62 -22.52 -7.34
CA VAL A 138 31.47 -21.35 -7.11
C VAL A 138 32.72 -21.43 -7.95
N PRO A 139 32.95 -20.47 -8.87
CA PRO A 139 34.15 -20.43 -9.74
C PRO A 139 35.43 -20.19 -8.95
N ALA A 140 36.57 -20.64 -9.48
CA ALA A 140 37.87 -20.48 -8.86
C ALA A 140 38.29 -19.01 -8.61
N ALA A 141 37.72 -18.08 -9.35
CA ALA A 141 37.94 -16.62 -9.17
C ALA A 141 37.31 -16.07 -7.88
N LEU A 142 36.35 -16.79 -7.31
CA LEU A 142 35.64 -16.42 -6.09
C LEU A 142 36.09 -17.29 -4.90
N ARG A 143 35.87 -16.79 -3.70
CA ARG A 143 35.88 -17.57 -2.46
C ARG A 143 34.56 -17.42 -1.72
N VAL A 144 34.11 -18.49 -1.09
CA VAL A 144 32.97 -18.45 -0.19
C VAL A 144 33.40 -17.78 1.11
N THR A 145 32.65 -16.79 1.55
CA THR A 145 32.89 -16.03 2.78
C THR A 145 31.82 -16.24 3.83
N ALA A 146 30.61 -16.70 3.43
CA ALA A 146 29.53 -17.04 4.33
C ALA A 146 28.64 -18.17 3.77
N TRP A 147 28.02 -18.94 4.69
CA TRP A 147 27.16 -20.10 4.36
C TRP A 147 26.15 -20.36 5.46
N THR A 148 25.10 -21.12 5.16
CA THR A 148 24.13 -21.65 6.12
C THR A 148 24.58 -23.01 6.69
N PRO A 149 23.98 -23.50 7.79
CA PRO A 149 24.29 -24.86 8.32
C PRO A 149 24.07 -26.01 7.33
N ASP A 150 23.25 -25.83 6.32
CA ASP A 150 22.98 -26.75 5.21
C ASP A 150 23.81 -26.44 3.95
N ASP A 151 24.95 -25.75 4.11
CA ASP A 151 25.96 -25.46 3.08
C ASP A 151 25.48 -24.62 1.90
N VAL A 152 24.38 -23.85 2.04
CA VAL A 152 23.98 -22.89 1.00
C VAL A 152 24.90 -21.67 1.06
N VAL A 153 25.47 -21.29 -0.08
CA VAL A 153 26.38 -20.14 -0.20
C VAL A 153 25.64 -18.83 0.10
N MET A 154 26.11 -18.10 1.12
CA MET A 154 25.52 -16.84 1.59
C MET A 154 26.42 -15.62 1.41
N GLY A 155 27.69 -15.82 1.15
CA GLY A 155 28.65 -14.75 0.90
C GLY A 155 29.74 -15.15 -0.06
N LEU A 156 30.11 -14.24 -0.96
CA LEU A 156 31.20 -14.39 -1.94
C LEU A 156 32.11 -13.18 -1.94
N GLU A 157 33.38 -13.41 -2.24
CA GLU A 157 34.38 -12.38 -2.50
C GLU A 157 35.24 -12.78 -3.69
N HIS A 158 35.54 -11.82 -4.58
CA HIS A 158 36.44 -12.03 -5.67
C HIS A 158 37.91 -11.95 -5.19
N ARG A 159 38.73 -12.91 -5.59
CA ARG A 159 40.08 -13.09 -5.03
C ARG A 159 41.06 -11.96 -5.35
N THR A 160 40.83 -11.19 -6.42
CA THR A 160 41.77 -10.16 -6.90
C THR A 160 41.13 -8.81 -7.23
N ARG A 161 39.81 -8.73 -7.28
CA ARG A 161 39.05 -7.50 -7.54
C ARG A 161 38.23 -7.13 -6.31
N PRO A 162 37.92 -5.85 -6.09
CA PRO A 162 37.12 -5.40 -4.95
C PRO A 162 35.62 -5.66 -5.15
N LEU A 163 35.23 -6.93 -5.31
CA LEU A 163 33.87 -7.36 -5.56
C LEU A 163 33.41 -8.32 -4.47
N TRP A 164 32.30 -8.02 -3.86
CA TRP A 164 31.66 -8.82 -2.81
C TRP A 164 30.21 -9.09 -3.16
N GLY A 165 29.63 -10.15 -2.58
CA GLY A 165 28.21 -10.46 -2.71
C GLY A 165 27.68 -11.16 -1.47
N VAL A 166 26.45 -10.83 -1.09
CA VAL A 166 25.67 -11.52 -0.05
C VAL A 166 24.31 -11.95 -0.58
N GLN A 167 23.92 -13.22 -0.31
CA GLN A 167 22.65 -13.78 -0.78
C GLN A 167 21.45 -13.34 0.09
N PHE A 168 21.68 -13.07 1.36
CA PHE A 168 20.67 -12.57 2.29
C PHE A 168 20.51 -11.04 2.18
N HIS A 169 19.49 -10.50 2.86
CA HIS A 169 19.11 -9.08 2.81
C HIS A 169 19.62 -8.32 4.05
N PRO A 170 20.72 -7.58 3.95
CA PRO A 170 21.27 -6.81 5.09
C PRO A 170 20.38 -5.64 5.49
N GLU A 171 19.51 -5.15 4.60
CA GLU A 171 18.57 -4.04 4.82
C GLU A 171 17.29 -4.46 5.53
N SER A 172 17.06 -5.77 5.69
CA SER A 172 15.88 -6.29 6.35
C SER A 172 15.88 -5.95 7.83
N ILE A 173 14.71 -5.55 8.35
CA ILE A 173 14.54 -5.21 9.78
C ILE A 173 14.84 -6.37 10.73
N CYS A 174 14.68 -7.62 10.28
CA CYS A 174 14.96 -8.81 11.05
C CYS A 174 16.35 -9.41 10.78
N THR A 175 17.18 -8.79 9.94
CA THR A 175 18.58 -9.20 9.76
C THR A 175 19.44 -8.56 10.85
N GLU A 176 20.04 -9.40 11.70
CA GLU A 176 21.01 -8.95 12.69
C GLU A 176 22.28 -8.46 11.97
N HIS A 177 22.93 -7.46 12.53
CA HIS A 177 24.23 -6.94 12.07
C HIS A 177 24.27 -6.41 10.63
N GLY A 178 23.15 -6.22 9.90
CA GLY A 178 23.14 -5.66 8.53
C GLY A 178 23.82 -4.30 8.44
N ARG A 179 23.62 -3.43 9.46
CA ARG A 179 24.31 -2.13 9.57
C ARG A 179 25.83 -2.28 9.73
N ALA A 180 26.28 -3.29 10.46
CA ALA A 180 27.72 -3.58 10.64
C ALA A 180 28.34 -4.04 9.31
N LEU A 181 27.66 -4.91 8.57
CA LEU A 181 28.09 -5.38 7.26
C LEU A 181 28.26 -4.22 6.26
N VAL A 182 27.28 -3.32 6.17
CA VAL A 182 27.36 -2.13 5.28
C VAL A 182 28.45 -1.18 5.75
N ARG A 183 28.69 -1.05 7.05
CA ARG A 183 29.82 -0.29 7.60
C ARG A 183 31.17 -0.90 7.18
N ASN A 184 31.29 -2.21 7.24
CA ASN A 184 32.50 -2.90 6.79
C ASN A 184 32.75 -2.68 5.30
N PHE A 185 31.68 -2.74 4.46
CA PHE A 185 31.80 -2.40 3.02
C PHE A 185 32.25 -0.95 2.80
N ARG A 186 31.69 0.01 3.55
CA ARG A 186 32.16 1.41 3.53
C ARG A 186 33.64 1.51 3.87
N ASP A 187 34.08 0.82 4.90
CA ASP A 187 35.46 0.92 5.41
C ASP A 187 36.46 0.23 4.45
N LEU A 188 36.06 -0.86 3.80
CA LEU A 188 36.76 -1.48 2.66
C LEU A 188 36.87 -0.50 1.46
N THR A 189 35.82 0.26 1.18
CA THR A 189 35.86 1.31 0.14
C THR A 189 36.83 2.44 0.50
N ARG A 190 36.80 2.94 1.74
CA ARG A 190 37.70 4.03 2.22
C ARG A 190 39.14 3.67 2.15
N ALA A 191 39.51 2.43 2.29
CA ALA A 191 40.85 1.95 2.15
C ALA A 191 41.40 2.17 0.70
N GLN A 192 40.52 2.46 -0.27
CA GLN A 192 40.82 2.60 -1.70
C GLN A 192 40.58 4.00 -2.27
N SER A 193 39.95 4.98 -1.58
CA SER A 193 39.47 6.28 -2.15
C SER A 193 39.94 7.55 -1.44
N ARG A 194 39.93 8.69 -2.16
CA ARG A 194 40.24 10.04 -1.65
C ARG A 194 39.22 11.12 -2.04
N ALA A 195 38.65 11.78 -0.99
CA ALA A 195 38.11 13.16 -0.81
C ALA A 195 36.83 13.70 -1.53
N PRO A 196 36.06 14.67 -0.92
CA PRO A 196 34.62 14.93 -1.15
C PRO A 196 34.26 16.32 -1.72
N VAL A 197 32.99 16.54 -2.16
CA VAL A 197 32.36 17.86 -2.40
C VAL A 197 30.81 17.79 -2.21
N GLY A 198 30.19 18.85 -1.70
CA GLY A 198 28.83 18.95 -1.21
C GLY A 198 27.78 19.60 -2.14
N ALA A 199 26.52 19.64 -1.69
CA ALA A 199 25.31 19.94 -2.47
C ALA A 199 24.50 21.16 -1.97
N PRO A 200 23.57 21.72 -2.75
CA PRO A 200 22.67 22.81 -2.32
C PRO A 200 21.15 22.47 -2.31
N ARG A 201 20.36 23.29 -1.60
CA ARG A 201 18.91 23.20 -1.34
C ARG A 201 18.12 24.37 -1.88
N HIS A 202 16.81 24.16 -2.13
CA HIS A 202 15.82 25.25 -2.24
C HIS A 202 14.41 24.86 -1.78
N ALA A 203 13.68 25.83 -1.23
CA ALA A 203 12.29 25.76 -0.77
C ALA A 203 11.50 27.00 -1.22
N GLY A 204 10.21 26.81 -1.49
CA GLY A 204 9.27 27.88 -1.85
C GLY A 204 7.94 27.75 -1.06
N ARG A 205 7.26 28.88 -0.83
CA ARG A 205 6.09 29.03 0.04
C ARG A 205 4.86 29.54 -0.73
N PRO A 206 3.62 29.13 -0.41
CA PRO A 206 2.40 29.49 -1.14
C PRO A 206 1.74 30.78 -0.64
N VAL A 207 0.83 31.34 -1.48
CA VAL A 207 0.08 32.57 -1.25
C VAL A 207 -1.38 32.22 -0.94
N ALA A 208 -1.89 32.70 0.19
CA ALA A 208 -3.21 32.39 0.72
C ALA A 208 -4.33 33.28 0.16
N GLY A 209 -5.43 32.65 -0.28
CA GLY A 209 -6.68 33.31 -0.69
C GLY A 209 -7.93 32.58 -0.20
N VAL A 210 -7.77 31.44 0.50
CA VAL A 210 -8.84 30.59 1.00
C VAL A 210 -8.75 30.47 2.52
N ARG A 211 -9.89 30.43 3.21
CA ARG A 211 -9.97 30.20 4.66
C ARG A 211 -10.90 29.06 5.01
N VAL A 212 -10.63 28.38 6.12
CA VAL A 212 -11.50 27.38 6.73
C VAL A 212 -12.43 28.06 7.72
N CYS A 213 -13.74 28.01 7.47
CA CYS A 213 -14.79 28.41 8.40
C CYS A 213 -15.24 27.18 9.20
N HIS A 214 -15.35 27.31 10.52
CA HIS A 214 -15.69 26.19 11.40
C HIS A 214 -16.75 26.60 12.41
N ARG A 215 -17.65 25.63 12.74
CA ARG A 215 -18.61 25.74 13.83
C ARG A 215 -18.77 24.40 14.55
N ALA A 216 -18.51 24.38 15.85
CA ALA A 216 -18.84 23.24 16.69
C ALA A 216 -20.34 23.30 17.09
N LEU A 217 -21.05 22.18 16.94
CA LEU A 217 -22.46 22.08 17.27
C LEU A 217 -22.63 21.69 18.73
N ALA A 218 -23.60 22.32 19.41
CA ALA A 218 -23.97 21.96 20.77
C ALA A 218 -24.83 20.68 20.81
N THR A 219 -25.49 20.36 19.70
CA THR A 219 -26.42 19.24 19.56
C THR A 219 -25.73 18.05 18.90
N TRP A 220 -25.97 16.84 19.42
CA TRP A 220 -25.56 15.57 18.81
C TRP A 220 -26.76 14.89 18.16
N CYS A 221 -26.59 14.36 16.97
CA CYS A 221 -27.51 13.42 16.38
C CYS A 221 -26.76 12.15 15.88
N ASP A 222 -27.49 11.09 15.64
CA ASP A 222 -26.94 9.87 15.08
C ASP A 222 -26.39 10.13 13.66
N PRO A 223 -25.12 9.75 13.34
CA PRO A 223 -24.55 10.00 12.03
C PRO A 223 -25.33 9.37 10.88
N GLU A 224 -25.93 8.18 11.07
CA GLU A 224 -26.77 7.54 10.05
C GLU A 224 -28.02 8.38 9.78
N ALA A 225 -28.67 8.88 10.84
CA ALA A 225 -29.84 9.75 10.71
C ALA A 225 -29.49 11.08 10.02
N ALA A 226 -28.31 11.64 10.34
CA ALA A 226 -27.80 12.84 9.68
C ALA A 226 -27.57 12.61 8.19
N PHE A 227 -26.87 11.52 7.81
CA PHE A 227 -26.60 11.22 6.40
C PHE A 227 -27.90 11.02 5.61
N VAL A 228 -28.83 10.22 6.14
CA VAL A 228 -30.13 9.97 5.48
C VAL A 228 -30.91 11.28 5.25
N ALA A 229 -30.91 12.17 6.24
CA ALA A 229 -31.68 13.41 6.14
C ALA A 229 -31.03 14.47 5.24
N LEU A 230 -29.70 14.61 5.28
CA LEU A 230 -28.98 15.68 4.58
C LEU A 230 -28.50 15.27 3.19
N TYR A 231 -28.14 14.00 3.01
CA TYR A 231 -27.48 13.50 1.80
C TYR A 231 -28.20 12.29 1.17
N GLY A 232 -29.28 11.77 1.75
CA GLY A 232 -29.97 10.55 1.31
C GLY A 232 -30.40 10.58 -0.16
N ASP A 233 -30.85 11.73 -0.66
CA ASP A 233 -31.29 11.93 -2.04
C ASP A 233 -30.24 12.58 -2.95
N ARG A 234 -29.02 12.87 -2.44
CA ARG A 234 -27.97 13.51 -3.23
C ARG A 234 -27.32 12.50 -4.18
N GLU A 235 -27.09 12.92 -5.42
CA GLU A 235 -26.36 12.16 -6.42
C GLU A 235 -24.86 12.05 -6.11
N TYR A 236 -24.30 13.11 -5.53
CA TYR A 236 -22.89 13.23 -5.14
C TYR A 236 -22.81 13.50 -3.63
N ALA A 237 -22.31 12.54 -2.89
CA ALA A 237 -22.05 12.66 -1.47
C ALA A 237 -21.07 11.59 -1.01
N VAL A 238 -20.27 11.91 0.00
CA VAL A 238 -19.40 10.96 0.69
C VAL A 238 -19.76 10.85 2.15
N TRP A 239 -19.71 9.64 2.67
CA TRP A 239 -19.73 9.32 4.08
C TRP A 239 -18.53 8.41 4.37
N LEU A 240 -17.46 8.99 4.92
CA LEU A 240 -16.35 8.24 5.48
C LEU A 240 -16.72 7.92 6.93
N ASP A 241 -17.05 6.66 7.17
CA ASP A 241 -17.76 6.26 8.39
C ASP A 241 -16.83 5.42 9.29
N SER A 242 -16.60 5.91 10.49
CA SER A 242 -16.08 5.10 11.58
C SER A 242 -17.22 4.36 12.26
N SER A 243 -17.85 3.42 11.53
CA SER A 243 -19.01 2.65 12.01
C SER A 243 -18.68 1.84 13.26
N ARG A 244 -17.40 1.73 13.56
CA ARG A 244 -16.84 1.17 14.78
C ARG A 244 -15.80 2.12 15.34
N ALA A 245 -16.22 2.98 16.26
CA ALA A 245 -15.30 3.90 16.93
C ALA A 245 -14.31 3.13 17.81
N GLU A 246 -13.03 3.21 17.48
CA GLU A 246 -11.92 2.62 18.25
C GLU A 246 -10.88 3.69 18.55
N PRO A 247 -10.46 3.85 19.81
CA PRO A 247 -9.41 4.82 20.18
C PRO A 247 -8.12 4.59 19.38
N GLY A 248 -7.59 5.65 18.78
CA GLY A 248 -6.35 5.60 17.99
C GLY A 248 -6.50 5.10 16.55
N LEU A 249 -7.64 4.48 16.16
CA LEU A 249 -7.86 3.97 14.82
C LEU A 249 -9.00 4.68 14.09
N ALA A 250 -10.17 4.79 14.73
CA ALA A 250 -11.38 5.30 14.10
C ALA A 250 -12.20 6.10 15.13
N ARG A 251 -11.93 7.41 15.25
CA ARG A 251 -12.62 8.32 16.16
C ARG A 251 -13.68 9.16 15.44
N PHE A 252 -13.42 9.52 14.19
CA PHE A 252 -14.23 10.51 13.46
C PHE A 252 -14.92 9.89 12.26
N SER A 253 -16.18 10.30 12.02
CA SER A 253 -16.84 10.12 10.72
C SER A 253 -16.96 11.47 10.02
N PHE A 254 -16.90 11.45 8.68
CA PHE A 254 -17.01 12.65 7.86
C PHE A 254 -18.08 12.48 6.80
N MET A 255 -18.88 13.53 6.60
CA MET A 255 -19.88 13.61 5.53
C MET A 255 -19.66 14.88 4.75
N GLY A 256 -19.73 14.79 3.43
CA GLY A 256 -19.55 15.97 2.61
C GLY A 256 -20.04 15.79 1.17
N ALA A 257 -20.21 16.94 0.53
CA ALA A 257 -20.59 17.03 -0.87
C ALA A 257 -19.98 18.31 -1.48
N PRO A 258 -19.89 18.43 -2.81
CA PRO A 258 -19.45 19.65 -3.51
C PRO A 258 -20.60 20.66 -3.58
N GLU A 259 -21.01 21.22 -2.43
CA GLU A 259 -22.21 22.07 -2.31
C GLU A 259 -21.95 23.58 -2.40
N GLY A 260 -20.72 24.02 -2.23
CA GLY A 260 -20.34 25.41 -2.31
C GLY A 260 -19.65 25.76 -3.63
N PRO A 261 -19.22 27.03 -3.76
CA PRO A 261 -18.64 27.54 -5.02
C PRO A 261 -17.29 26.91 -5.39
N LEU A 262 -16.58 26.30 -4.42
CA LEU A 262 -15.30 25.63 -4.64
C LEU A 262 -15.46 24.14 -4.90
N GLY A 263 -16.69 23.60 -4.75
CA GLY A 263 -16.99 22.19 -4.94
C GLY A 263 -16.74 21.70 -6.38
N GLN A 264 -16.25 20.45 -6.50
CA GLN A 264 -15.96 19.83 -7.80
C GLN A 264 -16.31 18.36 -7.79
N VAL A 265 -16.71 17.80 -8.93
CA VAL A 265 -16.76 16.38 -9.22
C VAL A 265 -15.70 16.06 -10.23
N VAL A 266 -14.73 15.23 -9.89
CA VAL A 266 -13.60 14.85 -10.73
C VAL A 266 -13.69 13.38 -11.09
N ARG A 267 -13.65 13.05 -12.38
CA ARG A 267 -13.56 11.68 -12.91
C ARG A 267 -12.36 11.57 -13.82
N TYR A 268 -11.65 10.46 -13.73
CA TYR A 268 -10.42 10.24 -14.47
C TYR A 268 -10.46 8.96 -15.29
N ASP A 269 -9.97 9.05 -16.51
CA ASP A 269 -9.69 7.96 -17.44
C ASP A 269 -8.19 7.90 -17.69
N VAL A 270 -7.54 6.90 -17.12
CA VAL A 270 -6.08 6.74 -17.17
C VAL A 270 -5.60 6.41 -18.59
N ALA A 271 -6.40 5.69 -19.38
CA ALA A 271 -6.02 5.30 -20.75
C ALA A 271 -5.98 6.50 -21.70
N ARG A 272 -6.88 7.45 -21.49
CA ARG A 272 -6.94 8.69 -22.27
C ARG A 272 -6.13 9.82 -21.67
N HIS A 273 -5.71 9.67 -20.44
CA HIS A 273 -5.07 10.71 -19.64
C HIS A 273 -5.96 11.97 -19.56
N VAL A 274 -7.25 11.75 -19.28
CA VAL A 274 -8.28 12.77 -19.31
C VAL A 274 -9.03 12.86 -17.99
N LEU A 275 -9.12 14.07 -17.47
CA LEU A 275 -9.97 14.46 -16.34
C LEU A 275 -11.24 15.12 -16.86
N MET A 276 -12.39 14.66 -16.37
CA MET A 276 -13.66 15.37 -16.47
C MET A 276 -13.94 16.05 -15.14
N VAL A 277 -13.96 17.37 -15.14
CA VAL A 277 -14.15 18.18 -13.93
C VAL A 277 -15.46 18.96 -14.06
N ASP A 278 -16.45 18.60 -13.21
CA ASP A 278 -17.70 19.34 -13.09
C ASP A 278 -17.56 20.34 -11.93
N ARG A 279 -17.78 21.63 -12.24
CA ARG A 279 -17.80 22.74 -11.27
C ARG A 279 -19.17 23.44 -11.33
N THR A 280 -19.44 24.31 -10.35
CA THR A 280 -20.66 25.13 -10.34
C THR A 280 -20.90 25.90 -11.64
N HIS A 281 -19.83 26.25 -12.36
CA HIS A 281 -19.90 27.07 -13.58
C HIS A 281 -19.83 26.25 -14.89
N GLY A 282 -19.82 24.93 -14.84
CA GLY A 282 -19.82 24.05 -16.01
C GLY A 282 -18.87 22.86 -15.91
N ARG A 283 -18.84 22.10 -16.99
CA ARG A 283 -17.97 20.92 -17.15
C ARG A 283 -16.76 21.29 -17.99
N GLU A 284 -15.60 20.81 -17.58
CA GLU A 284 -14.32 20.99 -18.26
C GLU A 284 -13.66 19.63 -18.48
N GLU A 285 -13.07 19.43 -19.67
CA GLU A 285 -12.22 18.29 -20.00
C GLU A 285 -10.76 18.75 -20.00
N LEU A 286 -9.91 18.11 -19.18
CA LEU A 286 -8.50 18.44 -19.02
C LEU A 286 -7.63 17.23 -19.41
N HIS A 287 -6.61 17.46 -20.24
CA HIS A 287 -5.58 16.47 -20.58
C HIS A 287 -4.43 16.59 -19.56
N ASP A 288 -4.55 15.88 -18.45
CA ASP A 288 -3.62 15.98 -17.32
C ASP A 288 -3.67 14.73 -16.44
N GLY A 289 -2.61 14.48 -15.63
CA GLY A 289 -2.58 13.41 -14.65
C GLY A 289 -3.41 13.75 -13.41
N LEU A 290 -4.17 12.76 -12.91
CA LEU A 290 -5.02 12.95 -11.73
C LEU A 290 -4.24 13.45 -10.52
N LEU A 291 -3.11 12.81 -10.21
CA LEU A 291 -2.32 13.14 -9.01
C LEU A 291 -1.72 14.55 -9.08
N ASP A 292 -1.30 14.97 -10.26
CA ASP A 292 -0.77 16.33 -10.47
C ASP A 292 -1.88 17.37 -10.42
N TYR A 293 -3.06 17.06 -10.95
CA TYR A 293 -4.26 17.89 -10.78
C TYR A 293 -4.62 18.07 -9.30
N CYS A 294 -4.73 16.96 -8.55
CA CYS A 294 -5.04 17.01 -7.12
C CYS A 294 -4.02 17.84 -6.34
N ARG A 295 -2.71 17.69 -6.63
CA ARG A 295 -1.65 18.49 -6.01
C ARG A 295 -1.89 19.98 -6.22
N ARG A 296 -2.06 20.42 -7.47
CA ARG A 296 -2.26 21.85 -7.79
C ARG A 296 -3.52 22.41 -7.16
N GLU A 297 -4.63 21.66 -7.16
CA GLU A 297 -5.87 22.12 -6.54
C GLU A 297 -5.75 22.20 -5.00
N LEU A 298 -5.11 21.24 -4.36
CA LEU A 298 -4.86 21.29 -2.92
C LEU A 298 -3.91 22.43 -2.53
N GLU A 299 -2.86 22.68 -3.32
CA GLU A 299 -1.96 23.83 -3.13
C GLU A 299 -2.71 25.15 -3.32
N ARG A 300 -3.55 25.27 -4.36
CA ARG A 300 -4.38 26.45 -4.64
C ARG A 300 -5.38 26.74 -3.50
N LEU A 301 -5.92 25.68 -2.89
CA LEU A 301 -6.90 25.74 -1.80
C LEU A 301 -6.26 25.64 -0.42
N SER A 302 -4.92 25.58 -0.35
CA SER A 302 -4.22 25.52 0.92
C SER A 302 -4.62 26.67 1.80
N ALA A 303 -5.09 26.37 3.01
CA ALA A 303 -5.58 27.33 3.96
C ALA A 303 -5.09 26.97 5.35
N ASP A 304 -4.78 27.99 6.14
CA ASP A 304 -4.59 27.82 7.57
C ASP A 304 -5.92 27.37 8.19
N ALA A 305 -5.95 26.13 8.64
CA ALA A 305 -7.10 25.57 9.33
C ALA A 305 -6.99 25.94 10.83
N PRO A 306 -8.12 26.26 11.50
CA PRO A 306 -8.13 26.36 12.96
C PRO A 306 -7.68 25.02 13.56
N GLU A 307 -7.21 25.06 14.80
CA GLU A 307 -6.88 23.85 15.54
C GLU A 307 -8.15 23.01 15.77
N LEU A 308 -8.34 21.98 14.93
CA LEU A 308 -9.49 21.06 14.99
C LEU A 308 -9.02 19.69 15.49
N PRO A 309 -9.88 18.92 16.19
CA PRO A 309 -9.48 17.61 16.73
C PRO A 309 -9.35 16.51 15.67
N PHE A 310 -9.58 16.82 14.39
CA PHE A 310 -9.56 15.89 13.25
C PHE A 310 -8.73 16.45 12.08
N ASP A 311 -8.29 15.57 11.19
CA ASP A 311 -7.38 15.89 10.10
C ASP A 311 -8.09 16.39 8.83
N PHE A 312 -9.31 15.92 8.54
CA PHE A 312 -10.02 16.29 7.31
C PHE A 312 -10.73 17.66 7.45
N THR A 313 -10.18 18.68 6.81
CA THR A 313 -10.67 20.08 6.85
C THR A 313 -11.15 20.57 5.49
N CYS A 314 -11.96 19.75 4.80
CA CYS A 314 -12.32 19.83 3.39
C CYS A 314 -11.19 19.39 2.45
N GLY A 315 -11.52 19.19 1.17
CA GLY A 315 -10.61 18.66 0.15
C GLY A 315 -11.24 17.54 -0.66
N PHE A 316 -10.42 16.73 -1.31
CA PHE A 316 -10.88 15.62 -2.11
C PHE A 316 -11.25 14.42 -1.24
N ALA A 317 -12.42 13.83 -1.52
CA ALA A 317 -12.83 12.53 -0.98
C ALA A 317 -13.45 11.67 -2.10
N GLY A 318 -13.15 10.37 -2.09
CA GLY A 318 -13.60 9.44 -3.11
C GLY A 318 -12.70 8.21 -3.23
N TYR A 319 -12.56 7.65 -4.44
CA TYR A 319 -11.70 6.50 -4.68
C TYR A 319 -10.68 6.73 -5.81
N LEU A 320 -9.56 6.02 -5.70
CA LEU A 320 -8.56 5.80 -6.74
C LEU A 320 -8.59 4.31 -7.08
N GLY A 321 -8.99 3.95 -8.31
CA GLY A 321 -9.10 2.57 -8.77
C GLY A 321 -7.74 1.95 -9.10
N TYR A 322 -7.70 0.63 -9.17
CA TYR A 322 -6.45 -0.14 -9.33
C TYR A 322 -5.68 0.23 -10.61
N GLU A 323 -6.37 0.52 -11.71
CA GLU A 323 -5.76 0.85 -13.00
C GLU A 323 -4.95 2.16 -12.97
N LEU A 324 -5.18 3.03 -11.97
CA LEU A 324 -4.32 4.21 -11.72
C LEU A 324 -2.85 3.81 -11.45
N LYS A 325 -2.56 2.53 -11.24
CA LYS A 325 -1.19 1.99 -11.20
C LYS A 325 -0.32 2.47 -12.38
N ALA A 326 -0.93 2.74 -13.54
CA ALA A 326 -0.21 3.21 -14.72
C ALA A 326 0.42 4.60 -14.51
N ASP A 327 -0.22 5.48 -13.74
CA ASP A 327 0.35 6.77 -13.35
C ASP A 327 1.36 6.66 -12.19
N CYS A 328 1.50 5.46 -11.61
CA CYS A 328 2.39 5.16 -10.49
C CYS A 328 3.55 4.20 -10.87
N GLY A 329 3.81 4.04 -12.17
CA GLY A 329 4.94 3.27 -12.70
C GLY A 329 4.60 1.84 -13.15
N GLY A 330 3.34 1.38 -12.99
CA GLY A 330 2.86 0.13 -13.54
C GLY A 330 2.47 0.25 -15.02
N LYS A 331 2.06 -0.87 -15.63
CA LYS A 331 1.55 -0.91 -17.01
C LYS A 331 0.03 -0.90 -17.03
N LEU A 332 -0.56 -0.20 -18.01
CA LEU A 332 -1.99 -0.29 -18.31
C LEU A 332 -2.22 -1.44 -19.30
N VAL A 333 -2.70 -2.57 -18.82
CA VAL A 333 -2.98 -3.75 -19.64
C VAL A 333 -4.48 -3.95 -19.86
N HIS A 334 -5.28 -3.64 -18.84
CA HIS A 334 -6.73 -3.78 -18.86
C HIS A 334 -7.41 -2.44 -18.61
N HIS A 335 -8.65 -2.29 -19.14
CA HIS A 335 -9.44 -1.06 -19.01
C HIS A 335 -10.72 -1.34 -18.21
N SER A 336 -10.97 -0.54 -17.17
CA SER A 336 -12.20 -0.58 -16.42
C SER A 336 -13.36 0.05 -17.22
N ALA A 337 -14.57 -0.47 -17.04
CA ALA A 337 -15.77 0.17 -17.55
C ALA A 337 -16.26 1.35 -16.68
N LEU A 338 -15.67 1.50 -15.50
CA LEU A 338 -15.92 2.59 -14.56
C LEU A 338 -14.75 3.58 -14.61
N PRO A 339 -14.94 4.83 -14.20
CA PRO A 339 -13.81 5.76 -14.05
C PRO A 339 -12.68 5.16 -13.21
N ASP A 340 -11.43 5.36 -13.64
CA ASP A 340 -10.26 4.87 -12.91
C ASP A 340 -10.05 5.63 -11.59
N ALA A 341 -10.62 6.83 -11.47
CA ALA A 341 -10.81 7.50 -10.19
C ALA A 341 -12.06 8.38 -10.25
N ALA A 342 -12.72 8.53 -9.10
CA ALA A 342 -13.79 9.50 -8.92
C ALA A 342 -13.68 10.15 -7.54
N LEU A 343 -13.53 11.48 -7.56
CA LEU A 343 -13.30 12.29 -6.38
C LEU A 343 -14.29 13.45 -6.32
N LEU A 344 -14.77 13.77 -5.13
CA LEU A 344 -15.50 14.99 -4.82
C LEU A 344 -14.56 15.94 -4.08
N LEU A 345 -14.40 17.15 -4.56
CA LEU A 345 -13.84 18.22 -3.74
C LEU A 345 -14.95 18.73 -2.85
N CYS A 346 -14.99 18.22 -1.63
CA CYS A 346 -15.94 18.57 -0.60
C CYS A 346 -15.51 19.91 0.02
N ASP A 347 -16.12 21.00 -0.41
CA ASP A 347 -15.91 22.33 0.18
C ASP A 347 -16.87 22.61 1.33
N ARG A 348 -17.74 21.64 1.64
CA ARG A 348 -18.65 21.58 2.77
C ARG A 348 -18.54 20.23 3.44
N LEU A 349 -18.35 20.22 4.74
CA LEU A 349 -18.06 19.00 5.50
C LEU A 349 -18.72 19.01 6.87
N ILE A 350 -19.23 17.87 7.30
CA ILE A 350 -19.68 17.61 8.67
C ILE A 350 -18.77 16.53 9.26
N ALA A 351 -18.12 16.82 10.37
CA ALA A 351 -17.31 15.87 11.11
C ALA A 351 -17.99 15.47 12.42
N PHE A 352 -18.03 14.19 12.71
CA PHE A 352 -18.58 13.62 13.94
C PHE A 352 -17.45 13.07 14.80
N ASP A 353 -17.31 13.59 16.01
CA ASP A 353 -16.45 13.02 17.05
C ASP A 353 -17.24 12.04 17.90
N HIS A 354 -17.03 10.75 17.69
CA HIS A 354 -17.75 9.69 18.40
C HIS A 354 -17.39 9.59 19.89
N LEU A 355 -16.17 9.99 20.28
CA LEU A 355 -15.74 9.98 21.68
C LEU A 355 -16.36 11.13 22.46
N GLU A 356 -16.25 12.35 21.93
CA GLU A 356 -16.78 13.55 22.58
C GLU A 356 -18.29 13.73 22.36
N ARG A 357 -18.90 12.91 21.46
CA ARG A 357 -20.29 13.04 21.00
C ARG A 357 -20.59 14.47 20.55
N ARG A 358 -19.74 15.00 19.71
CA ARG A 358 -19.79 16.35 19.17
C ARG A 358 -19.71 16.33 17.65
N ALA A 359 -20.49 17.20 17.01
CA ALA A 359 -20.39 17.41 15.57
C ALA A 359 -19.77 18.77 15.25
N HIS A 360 -19.11 18.85 14.12
CA HIS A 360 -18.44 20.05 13.64
C HIS A 360 -18.81 20.28 12.18
N LEU A 361 -19.18 21.52 11.85
CA LEU A 361 -19.38 21.98 10.49
C LEU A 361 -18.13 22.68 10.02
N VAL A 362 -17.67 22.35 8.82
CA VAL A 362 -16.48 22.94 8.18
C VAL A 362 -16.83 23.37 6.77
N ALA A 363 -16.44 24.58 6.39
CA ALA A 363 -16.67 25.11 5.06
C ALA A 363 -15.42 25.85 4.56
N LEU A 364 -15.06 25.65 3.29
CA LEU A 364 -14.08 26.48 2.60
C LEU A 364 -14.74 27.75 2.08
N ALA A 365 -14.05 28.88 2.23
CA ALA A 365 -14.45 30.16 1.68
C ALA A 365 -13.24 30.85 1.02
N ASP A 366 -13.40 31.28 -0.22
CA ASP A 366 -12.49 32.26 -0.81
C ASP A 366 -12.82 33.67 -0.31
N VAL A 367 -12.10 34.67 -0.80
CA VAL A 367 -12.25 36.09 -0.40
C VAL A 367 -13.68 36.63 -0.67
N HIS A 368 -14.47 36.00 -1.54
CA HIS A 368 -15.83 36.40 -1.90
C HIS A 368 -16.89 35.46 -1.30
N GLY A 369 -16.53 34.27 -0.88
CA GLY A 369 -17.44 33.20 -0.45
C GLY A 369 -17.78 33.18 1.05
N ALA A 370 -17.29 34.14 1.84
CA ALA A 370 -17.46 34.12 3.30
C ALA A 370 -18.93 34.12 3.73
N SER A 371 -19.78 34.96 3.14
CA SER A 371 -21.21 35.00 3.47
C SER A 371 -21.97 33.73 3.08
N ALA A 372 -21.58 33.08 1.99
CA ALA A 372 -22.17 31.80 1.58
C ALA A 372 -21.75 30.66 2.52
N ALA A 373 -20.52 30.66 3.01
CA ALA A 373 -20.06 29.69 4.03
C ALA A 373 -20.82 29.88 5.34
N ASP A 374 -20.95 31.12 5.84
CA ASP A 374 -21.68 31.43 7.07
C ASP A 374 -23.18 31.07 6.96
N ALA A 375 -23.79 31.32 5.78
CA ALA A 375 -25.18 30.94 5.51
C ALA A 375 -25.38 29.43 5.54
N TRP A 376 -24.45 28.67 4.93
CA TRP A 376 -24.47 27.21 4.96
C TRP A 376 -24.31 26.67 6.40
N LEU A 377 -23.33 27.18 7.15
CA LEU A 377 -23.13 26.80 8.56
C LEU A 377 -24.41 27.01 9.38
N ALA A 378 -25.09 28.15 9.22
CA ALA A 378 -26.31 28.46 9.96
C ALA A 378 -27.53 27.64 9.50
N ALA A 379 -27.62 27.31 8.21
CA ALA A 379 -28.69 26.47 7.67
C ALA A 379 -28.54 25.03 8.16
N THR A 380 -27.33 24.46 8.02
CA THR A 380 -27.02 23.09 8.42
C THR A 380 -27.18 22.88 9.93
N GLU A 381 -26.79 23.86 10.75
CA GLU A 381 -27.02 23.81 12.20
C GLU A 381 -28.52 23.64 12.54
N ARG A 382 -29.40 24.42 11.92
CA ARG A 382 -30.86 24.31 12.11
C ARG A 382 -31.41 22.96 11.66
N GLU A 383 -30.93 22.45 10.53
CA GLU A 383 -31.32 21.11 10.04
C GLU A 383 -30.86 20.03 11.02
N PHE A 384 -29.64 20.17 11.55
CA PHE A 384 -29.07 19.26 12.53
C PHE A 384 -29.89 19.21 13.84
N GLU A 385 -30.32 20.37 14.35
CA GLU A 385 -31.23 20.48 15.50
C GLU A 385 -32.56 19.78 15.23
N ALA A 386 -33.12 19.94 14.03
CA ALA A 386 -34.35 19.28 13.62
C ALA A 386 -34.19 17.75 13.50
N ILE A 387 -33.04 17.24 13.14
CA ILE A 387 -32.75 15.80 13.07
C ILE A 387 -32.59 15.20 14.45
N ALA A 388 -31.90 15.88 15.37
CA ALA A 388 -31.68 15.41 16.74
C ALA A 388 -32.95 15.14 17.54
N GLY A 389 -34.04 15.85 17.21
CA GLY A 389 -35.36 15.63 17.81
C GLY A 389 -36.18 14.47 17.22
N ARG A 390 -35.66 13.79 16.19
CA ARG A 390 -36.39 12.70 15.52
C ARG A 390 -36.17 11.34 16.19
N PRO A 391 -37.12 10.41 16.07
CA PRO A 391 -36.93 9.01 16.48
C PRO A 391 -35.73 8.39 15.73
N ALA A 392 -35.11 7.38 16.36
CA ALA A 392 -34.05 6.58 15.69
C ALA A 392 -34.60 5.97 14.39
N LEU A 393 -33.75 5.85 13.39
CA LEU A 393 -34.09 5.25 12.12
C LEU A 393 -34.50 3.79 12.33
N ALA A 394 -35.55 3.37 11.60
CA ALA A 394 -35.91 1.95 11.53
C ALA A 394 -34.74 1.14 10.96
N ALA A 395 -34.63 -0.11 11.43
CA ALA A 395 -33.64 -1.04 10.85
C ALA A 395 -33.87 -1.15 9.33
N PRO A 396 -32.78 -1.31 8.55
CA PRO A 396 -32.89 -1.49 7.11
C PRO A 396 -33.75 -2.74 6.82
N PRO A 397 -34.55 -2.74 5.73
CA PRO A 397 -35.35 -3.88 5.35
C PRO A 397 -34.48 -5.10 5.06
N ALA A 398 -35.03 -6.30 5.21
CA ALA A 398 -34.32 -7.51 4.82
C ALA A 398 -33.90 -7.43 3.34
N PRO A 399 -32.67 -7.78 3.00
CA PRO A 399 -32.17 -7.65 1.63
C PRO A 399 -32.91 -8.63 0.71
N THR A 400 -33.27 -8.17 -0.49
CA THR A 400 -33.85 -9.01 -1.53
C THR A 400 -32.83 -10.05 -2.01
N PRO A 401 -33.19 -11.33 -2.18
CA PRO A 401 -32.28 -12.34 -2.69
C PRO A 401 -31.71 -11.98 -4.07
N ARG A 402 -30.39 -12.09 -4.25
CA ARG A 402 -29.65 -11.81 -5.48
C ARG A 402 -28.68 -12.93 -5.81
N ARG A 403 -28.47 -13.19 -7.09
CA ARG A 403 -27.51 -14.19 -7.55
C ARG A 403 -26.24 -13.53 -8.07
N PHE A 404 -25.11 -13.99 -7.55
CA PHE A 404 -23.79 -13.57 -7.97
C PHE A 404 -23.07 -14.72 -8.68
N ALA A 405 -22.46 -14.44 -9.83
CA ALA A 405 -21.61 -15.35 -10.55
C ALA A 405 -20.14 -14.94 -10.38
N ALA A 406 -19.27 -15.89 -10.08
CA ALA A 406 -17.83 -15.66 -10.12
C ALA A 406 -17.36 -15.49 -11.57
N ARG A 407 -16.46 -14.54 -11.83
CA ARG A 407 -15.86 -14.30 -13.15
C ARG A 407 -15.10 -15.53 -13.63
N VAL A 408 -14.38 -16.20 -12.77
CA VAL A 408 -13.71 -17.48 -13.03
C VAL A 408 -14.29 -18.59 -12.15
N ASN A 409 -14.45 -19.78 -12.71
CA ASN A 409 -14.90 -20.94 -11.93
C ASN A 409 -13.79 -21.45 -11.00
N ARG A 410 -14.14 -22.39 -10.10
CA ARG A 410 -13.19 -22.94 -9.13
C ARG A 410 -11.96 -23.57 -9.80
N GLU A 411 -12.15 -24.33 -10.87
CA GLU A 411 -11.07 -25.03 -11.56
C GLU A 411 -10.04 -24.04 -12.15
N ALA A 412 -10.52 -23.01 -12.85
CA ALA A 412 -9.67 -21.95 -13.39
C ALA A 412 -8.96 -21.16 -12.28
N TYR A 413 -9.63 -20.88 -11.15
CA TYR A 413 -8.99 -20.19 -10.03
C TYR A 413 -7.88 -21.03 -9.40
N LEU A 414 -8.10 -22.35 -9.20
CA LEU A 414 -7.05 -23.27 -8.73
C LEU A 414 -5.86 -23.38 -9.71
N ALA A 415 -6.13 -23.37 -11.02
CA ALA A 415 -5.09 -23.35 -12.04
C ALA A 415 -4.25 -22.05 -11.98
N ASN A 416 -4.89 -20.90 -11.72
CA ASN A 416 -4.20 -19.63 -11.53
C ASN A 416 -3.35 -19.64 -10.25
N ILE A 417 -3.81 -20.23 -9.15
CA ILE A 417 -2.99 -20.41 -7.94
C ILE A 417 -1.75 -21.25 -8.25
N ALA A 418 -1.92 -22.37 -8.99
CA ALA A 418 -0.80 -23.20 -9.40
C ALA A 418 0.19 -22.42 -10.31
N ALA A 419 -0.31 -21.52 -11.17
CA ALA A 419 0.53 -20.64 -11.97
C ALA A 419 1.30 -19.63 -11.08
N CYS A 420 0.65 -19.01 -10.11
CA CYS A 420 1.33 -18.15 -9.13
C CYS A 420 2.47 -18.88 -8.42
N LYS A 421 2.24 -20.11 -7.96
CA LYS A 421 3.27 -20.92 -7.30
C LYS A 421 4.45 -21.24 -8.22
N ARG A 422 4.23 -21.43 -9.53
CA ARG A 422 5.33 -21.58 -10.50
C ARG A 422 6.16 -20.30 -10.63
N GLU A 423 5.51 -19.13 -10.76
CA GLU A 423 6.22 -17.84 -10.82
C GLU A 423 7.08 -17.60 -9.56
N ILE A 424 6.55 -17.98 -8.39
CA ILE A 424 7.27 -17.88 -7.11
C ILE A 424 8.47 -18.84 -7.09
N PHE A 425 8.30 -20.06 -7.59
CA PHE A 425 9.37 -21.05 -7.67
C PHE A 425 10.49 -20.61 -8.62
N GLU A 426 10.15 -19.98 -9.76
CA GLU A 426 11.11 -19.44 -10.73
C GLU A 426 11.80 -18.14 -10.26
N GLY A 427 11.44 -17.60 -9.09
CA GLY A 427 12.04 -16.39 -8.52
C GLY A 427 11.50 -15.08 -9.10
N GLU A 428 10.40 -15.13 -9.87
CA GLU A 428 9.78 -13.96 -10.48
C GLU A 428 8.97 -13.12 -9.46
N SER A 429 8.52 -13.73 -8.38
CA SER A 429 7.81 -13.05 -7.29
C SER A 429 7.96 -13.81 -5.97
N TYR A 430 7.79 -13.11 -4.84
CA TYR A 430 7.82 -13.71 -3.49
C TYR A 430 6.41 -13.98 -2.97
N GLU A 431 5.46 -13.13 -3.35
CA GLU A 431 4.03 -13.19 -3.00
C GLU A 431 3.22 -12.58 -4.13
N ILE A 432 2.08 -13.19 -4.48
CA ILE A 432 1.16 -12.72 -5.52
C ILE A 432 -0.25 -12.64 -4.96
N CYS A 433 -0.82 -11.44 -4.86
CA CYS A 433 -2.22 -11.27 -4.48
C CYS A 433 -3.12 -11.59 -5.68
N LEU A 434 -3.57 -12.85 -5.78
CA LEU A 434 -4.48 -13.31 -6.83
C LEU A 434 -5.93 -13.00 -6.45
N THR A 435 -6.67 -12.36 -7.37
CA THR A 435 -8.05 -11.95 -7.12
C THR A 435 -9.03 -12.40 -8.20
N THR A 436 -10.30 -12.34 -7.87
CA THR A 436 -11.41 -12.52 -8.80
C THR A 436 -12.57 -11.61 -8.42
N GLU A 437 -13.62 -11.64 -9.21
CA GLU A 437 -14.79 -10.80 -9.02
C GLU A 437 -16.07 -11.63 -9.02
N LEU A 438 -16.98 -11.29 -8.15
CA LEU A 438 -18.36 -11.77 -8.10
C LEU A 438 -19.27 -10.69 -8.67
N ARG A 439 -20.10 -11.03 -9.66
CA ARG A 439 -20.99 -10.11 -10.38
C ARG A 439 -22.46 -10.51 -10.26
N SER A 440 -23.34 -9.50 -10.12
CA SER A 440 -24.77 -9.61 -10.32
C SER A 440 -25.26 -8.52 -11.26
N ARG A 441 -26.26 -8.83 -12.06
CA ARG A 441 -26.92 -7.83 -12.94
C ARG A 441 -28.08 -7.09 -12.24
N ASP A 442 -28.35 -7.45 -11.01
CA ASP A 442 -29.45 -6.87 -10.22
C ASP A 442 -29.11 -5.42 -9.83
N GLY A 443 -30.13 -4.59 -9.72
CA GLY A 443 -30.03 -3.27 -9.13
C GLY A 443 -30.14 -3.33 -7.61
N ILE A 444 -29.67 -2.26 -6.94
CA ILE A 444 -29.78 -2.10 -5.50
C ILE A 444 -29.96 -0.62 -5.15
N ASP A 445 -30.68 -0.33 -4.05
CA ASP A 445 -30.58 0.97 -3.40
C ASP A 445 -29.27 1.03 -2.59
N PRO A 446 -28.31 1.89 -2.98
CA PRO A 446 -27.01 1.93 -2.33
C PRO A 446 -27.07 2.31 -0.86
N LEU A 447 -27.99 3.22 -0.48
CA LEU A 447 -28.10 3.68 0.90
C LEU A 447 -28.66 2.57 1.81
N ALA A 448 -29.74 1.91 1.39
CA ALA A 448 -30.32 0.78 2.14
C ALA A 448 -29.33 -0.38 2.26
N ALA A 449 -28.60 -0.69 1.18
CA ALA A 449 -27.57 -1.73 1.19
C ALA A 449 -26.38 -1.38 2.10
N TYR A 450 -25.93 -0.13 2.09
CA TYR A 450 -24.83 0.30 2.97
C TYR A 450 -25.26 0.24 4.45
N ARG A 451 -26.47 0.67 4.79
CA ARG A 451 -27.02 0.55 6.15
C ARG A 451 -27.03 -0.91 6.63
N ALA A 452 -27.41 -1.85 5.75
CA ALA A 452 -27.37 -3.27 6.05
C ALA A 452 -25.93 -3.79 6.21
N LEU A 453 -25.00 -3.36 5.36
CA LEU A 453 -23.57 -3.71 5.43
C LEU A 453 -22.93 -3.18 6.73
N ARG A 454 -23.16 -1.91 7.04
CA ARG A 454 -22.68 -1.22 8.23
C ARG A 454 -23.11 -1.92 9.54
N ALA A 455 -24.37 -2.34 9.59
CA ALA A 455 -24.90 -3.05 10.76
C ALA A 455 -24.32 -4.46 10.92
N ARG A 456 -24.01 -5.15 9.81
CA ARG A 456 -23.53 -6.54 9.80
C ARG A 456 -22.04 -6.67 9.95
N ASN A 457 -21.30 -5.76 9.32
CA ASN A 457 -19.83 -5.78 9.27
C ASN A 457 -19.26 -4.39 9.55
N PRO A 458 -19.41 -3.89 10.80
CA PRO A 458 -18.83 -2.60 11.18
C PRO A 458 -17.30 -2.65 11.06
N ALA A 459 -16.73 -1.60 10.45
CA ALA A 459 -15.30 -1.52 10.17
C ALA A 459 -14.74 -0.13 10.48
N PRO A 460 -13.43 -0.01 10.78
CA PRO A 460 -12.80 1.27 11.10
C PRO A 460 -12.74 2.23 9.90
N HIS A 461 -12.67 1.69 8.68
CA HIS A 461 -12.61 2.45 7.43
C HIS A 461 -13.81 2.14 6.54
N ALA A 462 -15.01 2.11 7.13
CA ALA A 462 -16.24 1.97 6.39
C ALA A 462 -16.53 3.25 5.59
N ALA A 463 -17.22 3.13 4.45
CA ALA A 463 -17.57 4.28 3.64
C ALA A 463 -18.77 4.00 2.71
N LEU A 464 -19.60 5.04 2.52
CA LEU A 464 -20.52 5.13 1.41
C LEU A 464 -20.12 6.31 0.52
N LEU A 465 -19.75 6.01 -0.72
CA LEU A 465 -19.48 7.02 -1.73
C LEU A 465 -20.60 6.96 -2.78
N ARG A 466 -21.27 8.09 -3.00
CA ARG A 466 -22.23 8.30 -4.09
C ARG A 466 -21.59 9.25 -5.09
N LEU A 467 -21.27 8.75 -6.27
CA LEU A 467 -20.42 9.41 -7.27
C LEU A 467 -21.12 9.41 -8.65
N GLY A 468 -22.40 9.78 -8.66
CA GLY A 468 -23.27 9.73 -9.84
C GLY A 468 -23.68 8.28 -10.15
N GLU A 469 -23.27 7.77 -11.30
CA GLU A 469 -23.59 6.40 -11.74
C GLU A 469 -22.86 5.30 -10.96
N VAL A 470 -21.91 5.66 -10.09
CA VAL A 470 -21.13 4.71 -9.27
C VAL A 470 -21.39 4.96 -7.81
N SER A 471 -21.73 3.90 -7.08
CA SER A 471 -21.77 3.90 -5.62
C SER A 471 -20.82 2.84 -5.07
N VAL A 472 -20.00 3.23 -4.08
CA VAL A 472 -19.02 2.36 -3.42
C VAL A 472 -19.45 2.18 -1.97
N LEU A 473 -19.72 0.94 -1.58
CA LEU A 473 -20.18 0.55 -0.23
C LEU A 473 -19.09 -0.29 0.41
N SER A 474 -18.27 0.33 1.23
CA SER A 474 -17.06 -0.28 1.79
C SER A 474 -17.20 -0.57 3.29
N SER A 475 -16.69 -1.72 3.71
CA SER A 475 -16.43 -2.07 5.11
C SER A 475 -14.96 -2.51 5.28
N SER A 476 -14.03 -1.70 4.77
CA SER A 476 -12.60 -2.00 4.79
C SER A 476 -12.04 -2.00 6.21
N PRO A 477 -11.27 -3.04 6.58
CA PRO A 477 -10.55 -3.06 7.85
C PRO A 477 -9.15 -2.45 7.75
N GLU A 478 -8.61 -2.20 6.54
CA GLU A 478 -7.19 -1.96 6.31
C GLU A 478 -6.90 -0.52 5.87
N ARG A 479 -6.05 0.17 6.64
CA ARG A 479 -5.52 1.48 6.26
C ARG A 479 -4.40 1.30 5.23
N PHE A 480 -4.53 1.99 4.09
CA PHE A 480 -3.46 2.08 3.10
C PHE A 480 -2.35 3.00 3.59
N LEU A 481 -2.67 4.27 3.79
CA LEU A 481 -1.77 5.25 4.38
C LEU A 481 -2.53 6.41 5.03
N ARG A 482 -1.93 7.00 6.06
CA ARG A 482 -2.34 8.26 6.68
C ARG A 482 -1.15 9.21 6.72
N VAL A 483 -1.40 10.48 6.40
CA VAL A 483 -0.44 11.57 6.61
C VAL A 483 -1.09 12.55 7.59
N ASP A 484 -0.43 12.80 8.71
CA ASP A 484 -0.91 13.73 9.73
C ASP A 484 -0.35 15.16 9.55
N ARG A 485 -0.71 16.07 10.46
CA ARG A 485 -0.28 17.48 10.42
C ARG A 485 1.20 17.68 10.70
N GLU A 486 1.82 16.77 11.43
CA GLU A 486 3.24 16.72 11.71
C GLU A 486 4.04 16.12 10.55
N ARG A 487 3.37 15.81 9.43
CA ARG A 487 3.93 15.19 8.21
C ARG A 487 4.48 13.79 8.48
N ILE A 488 3.93 13.10 9.48
CA ILE A 488 4.20 11.67 9.70
C ILE A 488 3.26 10.87 8.80
N VAL A 489 3.84 10.04 7.94
CA VAL A 489 3.10 9.04 7.18
C VAL A 489 3.10 7.72 7.92
N GLU A 490 1.92 7.09 8.00
CA GLU A 490 1.72 5.79 8.64
C GLU A 490 0.98 4.85 7.70
N SER A 491 1.43 3.60 7.63
CA SER A 491 0.71 2.49 7.01
C SER A 491 0.60 1.33 8.00
N LYS A 492 -0.55 0.64 7.98
CA LYS A 492 -0.83 -0.48 8.92
C LYS A 492 -1.26 -1.73 8.15
N PRO A 493 -0.34 -2.44 7.48
CA PRO A 493 -0.65 -3.69 6.82
C PRO A 493 -1.08 -4.77 7.81
N ILE A 494 -2.09 -5.54 7.40
CA ILE A 494 -2.67 -6.65 8.16
C ILE A 494 -2.42 -7.95 7.41
N LYS A 495 -1.80 -8.93 8.06
CA LYS A 495 -1.64 -10.29 7.53
C LYS A 495 -1.87 -11.29 8.66
N GLY A 496 -2.76 -12.24 8.42
CA GLY A 496 -3.19 -13.19 9.43
C GLY A 496 -4.36 -12.67 10.27
N THR A 497 -5.39 -13.50 10.39
CA THR A 497 -6.61 -13.22 11.17
C THR A 497 -7.10 -14.51 11.83
N ALA A 498 -7.41 -14.44 13.12
CA ALA A 498 -8.03 -15.53 13.85
C ALA A 498 -9.35 -15.08 14.50
N PRO A 499 -10.41 -15.91 14.53
CA PRO A 499 -11.65 -15.55 15.18
C PRO A 499 -11.48 -15.49 16.71
N ARG A 500 -12.23 -14.57 17.36
CA ARG A 500 -12.33 -14.52 18.83
C ARG A 500 -12.99 -15.80 19.37
N ALA A 501 -12.64 -16.17 20.58
CA ALA A 501 -13.32 -17.24 21.30
C ALA A 501 -14.12 -16.71 22.49
N ALA A 502 -15.22 -17.38 22.82
CA ALA A 502 -16.05 -17.02 23.98
C ALA A 502 -15.33 -17.28 25.32
N HIS A 503 -14.48 -18.32 25.38
CA HIS A 503 -13.74 -18.66 26.58
C HIS A 503 -12.39 -17.91 26.60
N PRO A 504 -12.05 -17.17 27.69
CA PRO A 504 -10.84 -16.33 27.72
C PRO A 504 -9.50 -17.06 27.47
N LEU A 505 -9.34 -18.29 27.95
CA LEU A 505 -8.12 -19.07 27.73
C LEU A 505 -8.01 -19.53 26.27
N GLU A 506 -9.10 -19.91 25.63
CA GLU A 506 -9.10 -20.26 24.22
C GLU A 506 -8.83 -19.01 23.35
N ASP A 507 -9.39 -17.88 23.73
CA ASP A 507 -9.18 -16.59 23.04
C ASP A 507 -7.70 -16.18 23.10
N ALA A 508 -7.07 -16.28 24.28
CA ALA A 508 -5.64 -16.02 24.44
C ALA A 508 -4.79 -17.01 23.63
N TYR A 509 -5.14 -18.31 23.63
CA TYR A 509 -4.46 -19.32 22.81
C TYR A 509 -4.52 -19.02 21.31
N ARG A 510 -5.68 -18.59 20.80
CA ARG A 510 -5.84 -18.20 19.38
C ARG A 510 -4.99 -16.98 19.02
N ALA A 511 -4.89 -16.00 19.92
CA ALA A 511 -4.02 -14.83 19.73
C ALA A 511 -2.53 -15.24 19.71
N GLU A 512 -2.11 -16.12 20.62
CA GLU A 512 -0.75 -16.63 20.67
C GLU A 512 -0.42 -17.49 19.44
N ALA A 513 -1.31 -18.41 19.05
CA ALA A 513 -1.14 -19.23 17.85
C ALA A 513 -1.00 -18.37 16.59
N LEU A 514 -1.78 -17.29 16.47
CA LEU A 514 -1.66 -16.34 15.34
C LEU A 514 -0.29 -15.65 15.34
N SER A 515 0.24 -15.26 16.50
CA SER A 515 1.55 -14.62 16.61
C SER A 515 2.71 -15.56 16.26
N ALA A 516 2.51 -16.86 16.40
CA ALA A 516 3.49 -17.91 16.14
C ALA A 516 3.36 -18.53 14.72
N ASP A 517 2.32 -18.18 13.95
CA ASP A 517 2.08 -18.76 12.63
C ASP A 517 3.14 -18.32 11.61
N ASP A 518 3.99 -19.25 11.18
CA ASP A 518 5.12 -18.98 10.28
C ASP A 518 4.68 -18.39 8.93
N LYS A 519 3.54 -18.83 8.37
CA LYS A 519 3.01 -18.29 7.11
C LYS A 519 2.62 -16.84 7.27
N SER A 520 1.78 -16.51 8.25
CA SER A 520 1.32 -15.13 8.51
C SER A 520 2.49 -14.19 8.83
N ARG A 521 3.50 -14.68 9.54
CA ARG A 521 4.71 -13.91 9.87
C ARG A 521 5.55 -13.61 8.61
N ALA A 522 5.76 -14.61 7.76
CA ALA A 522 6.51 -14.44 6.51
C ALA A 522 5.79 -13.46 5.56
N GLU A 523 4.48 -13.63 5.36
CA GLU A 523 3.65 -12.71 4.57
C GLU A 523 3.68 -11.27 5.14
N ASN A 524 3.54 -11.12 6.47
CA ASN A 524 3.59 -9.82 7.12
C ASN A 524 4.95 -9.14 6.90
N LEU A 525 6.05 -9.87 7.09
CA LEU A 525 7.41 -9.35 6.93
C LEU A 525 7.67 -8.88 5.48
N MET A 526 7.19 -9.62 4.48
CA MET A 526 7.31 -9.21 3.07
C MET A 526 6.62 -7.87 2.81
N ILE A 527 5.38 -7.71 3.27
CA ILE A 527 4.62 -6.47 3.08
C ILE A 527 5.23 -5.31 3.88
N VAL A 528 5.74 -5.57 5.08
CA VAL A 528 6.46 -4.55 5.87
C VAL A 528 7.66 -4.00 5.11
N HIS A 529 8.48 -4.87 4.49
CA HIS A 529 9.61 -4.42 3.69
C HIS A 529 9.19 -3.63 2.45
N LEU A 530 8.11 -4.06 1.78
CA LEU A 530 7.55 -3.35 0.65
C LEU A 530 7.03 -1.96 1.07
N VAL A 531 6.28 -1.86 2.17
CA VAL A 531 5.80 -0.57 2.69
C VAL A 531 6.97 0.32 3.13
N ARG A 532 7.99 -0.23 3.81
CA ARG A 532 9.20 0.53 4.15
C ARG A 532 9.91 1.07 2.91
N ASN A 533 10.01 0.28 1.85
CA ASN A 533 10.56 0.72 0.56
C ASN A 533 9.74 1.85 -0.05
N ASP A 534 8.40 1.70 -0.09
CA ASP A 534 7.52 2.71 -0.67
C ASP A 534 7.60 4.04 0.09
N LEU A 535 7.56 4.01 1.42
CA LEU A 535 7.72 5.19 2.27
C LEU A 535 9.15 5.75 2.19
N GLY A 536 10.15 4.88 2.05
CA GLY A 536 11.55 5.28 1.89
C GLY A 536 11.80 6.19 0.69
N ARG A 537 10.97 6.12 -0.34
CA ARG A 537 11.06 6.98 -1.54
C ARG A 537 10.70 8.44 -1.26
N VAL A 538 9.91 8.72 -0.23
CA VAL A 538 9.34 10.05 0.05
C VAL A 538 9.63 10.57 1.46
N CYS A 539 10.15 9.72 2.34
CA CYS A 539 10.48 10.09 3.71
C CYS A 539 11.93 10.56 3.84
N ALA A 540 12.19 11.37 4.87
CA ALA A 540 13.53 11.82 5.22
C ALA A 540 14.42 10.63 5.60
N LEU A 541 15.70 10.70 5.25
CA LEU A 541 16.67 9.65 5.52
C LEU A 541 16.70 9.31 7.02
N GLY A 542 16.61 8.01 7.34
CA GLY A 542 16.63 7.49 8.70
C GLY A 542 15.34 7.73 9.50
N SER A 543 14.27 8.26 8.87
CA SER A 543 12.99 8.51 9.56
C SER A 543 11.99 7.35 9.42
N VAL A 544 12.25 6.39 8.55
CA VAL A 544 11.34 5.23 8.37
C VAL A 544 11.63 4.19 9.44
N ASP A 545 10.65 3.95 10.31
CA ASP A 545 10.73 2.99 11.41
C ASP A 545 9.50 2.06 11.45
N VAL A 546 9.59 1.05 12.29
CA VAL A 546 8.53 0.05 12.53
C VAL A 546 8.26 -0.01 14.03
N PRO A 547 7.47 0.91 14.58
CA PRO A 547 7.24 1.00 16.03
C PRO A 547 6.48 -0.21 16.60
N ALA A 548 5.73 -0.92 15.77
CA ALA A 548 5.07 -2.17 16.16
C ALA A 548 5.21 -3.18 15.01
N LEU A 549 5.98 -4.25 15.23
CA LEU A 549 6.19 -5.34 14.26
C LEU A 549 5.36 -6.54 14.68
N MET A 550 4.45 -7.01 13.81
CA MET A 550 3.65 -8.22 14.01
C MET A 550 2.92 -8.25 15.36
N ALA A 551 2.34 -7.12 15.77
CA ALA A 551 1.54 -7.04 16.99
C ALA A 551 0.16 -7.69 16.77
N VAL A 552 -0.31 -8.48 17.77
CA VAL A 552 -1.67 -8.99 17.73
C VAL A 552 -2.61 -7.91 18.25
N GLU A 553 -3.40 -7.33 17.37
CA GLU A 553 -4.48 -6.41 17.71
C GLU A 553 -5.79 -7.20 17.86
N SER A 554 -6.42 -7.12 19.04
CA SER A 554 -7.65 -7.84 19.34
C SER A 554 -8.88 -6.94 19.16
N TYR A 555 -9.72 -7.29 18.22
CA TYR A 555 -10.99 -6.62 17.95
C TYR A 555 -12.18 -7.42 18.51
N ALA A 556 -13.39 -6.90 18.41
CA ALA A 556 -14.57 -7.56 19.00
C ALA A 556 -14.84 -8.97 18.43
N THR A 557 -14.48 -9.20 17.15
CA THR A 557 -14.82 -10.46 16.45
C THR A 557 -13.58 -11.25 16.01
N VAL A 558 -12.42 -10.61 15.96
CA VAL A 558 -11.17 -11.20 15.44
C VAL A 558 -9.94 -10.72 16.19
N HIS A 559 -8.88 -11.53 16.17
CA HIS A 559 -7.49 -11.11 16.35
C HIS A 559 -6.84 -10.91 15.00
N GLN A 560 -6.01 -9.88 14.83
CA GLN A 560 -5.26 -9.62 13.61
C GLN A 560 -3.78 -9.40 13.89
N LEU A 561 -2.92 -9.91 13.02
CA LEU A 561 -1.49 -9.65 13.07
C LEU A 561 -1.20 -8.39 12.26
N VAL A 562 -0.88 -7.31 12.95
CA VAL A 562 -0.74 -5.96 12.40
C VAL A 562 0.69 -5.46 12.57
N THR A 563 1.24 -4.85 11.54
CA THR A 563 2.49 -4.09 11.66
C THR A 563 2.21 -2.62 11.41
N THR A 564 2.87 -1.75 12.16
CA THR A 564 2.83 -0.30 11.93
C THR A 564 4.16 0.14 11.34
N VAL A 565 4.13 0.76 10.17
CA VAL A 565 5.30 1.39 9.52
C VAL A 565 5.06 2.88 9.48
N ARG A 566 6.05 3.67 9.91
CA ARG A 566 5.98 5.13 9.93
C ARG A 566 7.20 5.75 9.28
N GLY A 567 7.03 6.98 8.79
CA GLY A 567 8.13 7.80 8.32
C GLY A 567 7.75 9.28 8.36
N ARG A 568 8.75 10.16 8.40
CA ARG A 568 8.54 11.60 8.26
C ARG A 568 8.78 12.01 6.82
N LEU A 569 7.78 12.64 6.19
CA LEU A 569 7.94 13.15 4.83
C LEU A 569 9.08 14.15 4.73
N ARG A 570 9.84 14.10 3.62
CA ARG A 570 10.79 15.16 3.25
C ARG A 570 10.04 16.48 3.05
N ASP A 571 10.72 17.61 3.26
CA ASP A 571 10.10 18.94 3.18
C ASP A 571 9.51 19.24 1.78
N ASP A 572 10.03 18.62 0.74
CA ASP A 572 9.60 18.75 -0.65
C ASP A 572 8.51 17.73 -1.08
N ALA A 573 8.16 16.75 -0.23
CA ALA A 573 7.17 15.72 -0.51
C ALA A 573 5.81 16.05 0.10
N THR A 574 4.73 15.60 -0.51
CA THR A 574 3.33 15.78 -0.08
C THR A 574 2.63 14.45 0.12
N ALA A 575 1.39 14.46 0.61
CA ALA A 575 0.55 13.26 0.66
C ALA A 575 0.31 12.66 -0.73
N ILE A 576 0.28 13.48 -1.78
CA ILE A 576 0.16 13.03 -3.18
C ILE A 576 1.40 12.22 -3.60
N ASP A 577 2.60 12.64 -3.18
CA ASP A 577 3.83 11.92 -3.45
C ASP A 577 3.87 10.57 -2.74
N CYS A 578 3.29 10.48 -1.51
CA CYS A 578 3.11 9.21 -0.83
C CYS A 578 2.19 8.27 -1.60
N VAL A 579 1.07 8.76 -2.11
CA VAL A 579 0.17 7.96 -2.94
C VAL A 579 0.91 7.47 -4.17
N ARG A 580 1.59 8.35 -4.92
CA ARG A 580 2.35 7.98 -6.12
C ARG A 580 3.43 6.93 -5.85
N ALA A 581 4.10 7.01 -4.70
CA ALA A 581 5.18 6.08 -4.31
C ALA A 581 4.65 4.70 -3.87
N ALA A 582 3.51 4.67 -3.17
CA ALA A 582 3.00 3.47 -2.51
C ALA A 582 1.89 2.74 -3.29
N PHE A 583 1.21 3.42 -4.24
CA PHE A 583 0.08 2.86 -4.97
C PHE A 583 0.50 1.94 -6.13
N PRO A 584 -0.23 0.82 -6.36
CA PRO A 584 -1.26 0.22 -5.48
C PRO A 584 -0.66 -0.36 -4.20
N GLY A 585 -1.53 -0.55 -3.19
CA GLY A 585 -1.11 -1.10 -1.90
C GLY A 585 -0.41 -2.45 -2.02
N GLY A 586 0.66 -2.64 -1.25
CA GLY A 586 1.47 -3.87 -1.29
C GLY A 586 0.67 -5.12 -1.00
N SER A 587 -0.27 -5.08 -0.04
CA SER A 587 -1.15 -6.19 0.32
C SER A 587 -2.07 -6.64 -0.83
N MET A 588 -2.27 -5.79 -1.85
CA MET A 588 -3.11 -6.06 -3.02
C MET A 588 -2.29 -6.37 -4.29
N THR A 589 -0.97 -6.35 -4.21
CA THR A 589 -0.07 -6.65 -5.33
C THR A 589 0.84 -7.83 -4.99
N GLY A 590 1.91 -7.61 -4.31
CA GLY A 590 2.95 -8.55 -3.91
C GLY A 590 4.34 -7.96 -4.11
N ALA A 591 5.36 -8.76 -3.98
CA ALA A 591 6.75 -8.33 -4.04
C ALA A 591 7.60 -9.23 -4.96
N PRO A 592 8.42 -8.67 -5.85
CA PRO A 592 8.59 -7.26 -6.20
C PRO A 592 7.37 -6.68 -6.93
N LYS A 593 6.94 -5.45 -6.56
CA LYS A 593 5.63 -4.89 -6.90
C LYS A 593 5.37 -4.84 -8.42
N LEU A 594 6.28 -4.26 -9.19
CA LEU A 594 6.09 -4.07 -10.64
C LEU A 594 6.00 -5.41 -11.37
N ARG A 595 6.92 -6.33 -11.07
CA ARG A 595 6.92 -7.66 -11.68
C ARG A 595 5.68 -8.45 -11.32
N THR A 596 5.26 -8.37 -10.06
CA THR A 596 4.06 -9.06 -9.58
C THR A 596 2.80 -8.51 -10.24
N MET A 597 2.69 -7.20 -10.47
CA MET A 597 1.56 -6.61 -11.20
C MET A 597 1.47 -7.11 -12.65
N GLU A 598 2.59 -7.32 -13.35
CA GLU A 598 2.60 -7.94 -14.69
C GLU A 598 2.09 -9.39 -14.67
N ILE A 599 2.46 -10.15 -13.65
CA ILE A 599 1.97 -11.53 -13.45
C ILE A 599 0.47 -11.52 -13.17
N ILE A 600 0.00 -10.64 -12.29
CA ILE A 600 -1.42 -10.46 -11.96
C ILE A 600 -2.24 -10.13 -13.22
N ASP A 601 -1.81 -9.14 -14.00
CA ASP A 601 -2.50 -8.74 -15.24
C ASP A 601 -2.68 -9.92 -16.20
N ARG A 602 -1.65 -10.73 -16.35
CA ARG A 602 -1.68 -11.93 -17.20
C ARG A 602 -2.60 -13.02 -16.67
N LEU A 603 -2.56 -13.30 -15.38
CA LEU A 603 -3.32 -14.40 -14.77
C LEU A 603 -4.80 -14.05 -14.56
N GLU A 604 -5.10 -12.83 -14.16
CA GLU A 604 -6.47 -12.39 -13.95
C GLU A 604 -7.20 -12.07 -15.26
N GLY A 605 -6.50 -11.56 -16.27
CA GLY A 605 -7.00 -11.32 -17.61
C GLY A 605 -8.15 -10.30 -17.69
N ALA A 606 -8.30 -9.42 -16.68
CA ALA A 606 -9.33 -8.41 -16.61
C ALA A 606 -8.97 -7.28 -15.63
N PRO A 607 -9.58 -6.08 -15.75
CA PRO A 607 -9.37 -4.99 -14.81
C PRO A 607 -9.96 -5.34 -13.43
N ARG A 608 -9.38 -4.76 -12.39
CA ARG A 608 -9.92 -4.80 -11.04
C ARG A 608 -10.88 -3.64 -10.74
N GLY A 609 -10.74 -2.52 -11.44
CA GLY A 609 -11.55 -1.32 -11.28
C GLY A 609 -11.37 -0.68 -9.90
N VAL A 610 -12.48 -0.43 -9.22
CA VAL A 610 -12.47 0.19 -7.88
C VAL A 610 -11.83 -0.73 -6.83
N TYR A 611 -12.05 -2.04 -6.94
CA TYR A 611 -11.49 -3.04 -6.03
C TYR A 611 -9.95 -3.06 -6.11
N SER A 612 -9.28 -3.29 -5.00
CA SER A 612 -7.82 -3.24 -4.84
C SER A 612 -7.20 -1.85 -5.00
N GLY A 613 -8.01 -0.82 -5.27
CA GLY A 613 -7.62 0.56 -5.19
C GLY A 613 -7.66 1.09 -3.76
N VAL A 614 -7.78 2.41 -3.60
CA VAL A 614 -7.90 3.06 -2.29
C VAL A 614 -9.07 4.03 -2.26
N LEU A 615 -9.64 4.26 -1.08
CA LEU A 615 -10.67 5.27 -0.84
C LEU A 615 -10.39 6.03 0.46
N GLY A 616 -10.87 7.27 0.54
CA GLY A 616 -10.70 8.12 1.71
C GLY A 616 -10.63 9.59 1.31
N PHE A 617 -9.74 10.36 1.95
CA PHE A 617 -9.62 11.80 1.71
C PHE A 617 -8.17 12.27 1.54
N LEU A 618 -8.03 13.39 0.82
CA LEU A 618 -6.85 14.23 0.68
C LEU A 618 -7.26 15.66 1.04
N SER A 619 -6.78 16.18 2.16
CA SER A 619 -7.24 17.43 2.76
C SER A 619 -6.43 18.64 2.31
N VAL A 620 -7.09 19.82 2.29
CA VAL A 620 -6.45 21.12 1.94
C VAL A 620 -5.37 21.56 2.93
N ASN A 621 -5.32 20.97 4.12
CA ASN A 621 -4.25 21.20 5.11
C ASN A 621 -3.05 20.28 4.96
N GLY A 622 -3.01 19.46 3.88
CA GLY A 622 -1.92 18.52 3.57
C GLY A 622 -2.02 17.16 4.24
N THR A 623 -3.05 16.91 5.05
CA THR A 623 -3.31 15.60 5.65
C THR A 623 -4.04 14.65 4.68
N ALA A 624 -3.94 13.35 4.92
CA ALA A 624 -4.65 12.31 4.17
C ALA A 624 -4.95 11.12 5.06
N ASP A 625 -6.05 10.41 4.79
CA ASP A 625 -6.30 9.07 5.32
C ASP A 625 -7.04 8.26 4.25
N LEU A 626 -6.37 7.19 3.79
CA LEU A 626 -6.81 6.34 2.69
C LEU A 626 -6.81 4.88 3.15
N SER A 627 -7.86 4.16 2.84
CA SER A 627 -8.00 2.72 3.10
C SER A 627 -7.98 1.91 1.81
N ILE A 628 -7.57 0.64 1.89
CA ILE A 628 -7.61 -0.30 0.76
C ILE A 628 -9.07 -0.64 0.43
N VAL A 629 -9.42 -0.66 -0.84
CA VAL A 629 -10.77 -1.06 -1.29
C VAL A 629 -10.88 -2.58 -1.32
N ILE A 630 -11.23 -3.14 -0.16
CA ILE A 630 -11.56 -4.55 0.07
C ILE A 630 -12.85 -4.65 0.88
N ARG A 631 -13.49 -5.81 0.93
CA ARG A 631 -14.78 -5.98 1.63
C ARG A 631 -15.83 -4.95 1.16
N THR A 632 -15.87 -4.72 -0.14
CA THR A 632 -16.58 -3.62 -0.78
C THR A 632 -17.50 -4.11 -1.87
N LEU A 633 -18.71 -3.56 -1.90
CA LEU A 633 -19.66 -3.66 -3.01
C LEU A 633 -19.55 -2.40 -3.86
N VAL A 634 -19.42 -2.56 -5.16
CA VAL A 634 -19.54 -1.49 -6.15
C VAL A 634 -20.85 -1.67 -6.89
N ALA A 635 -21.72 -0.67 -6.84
CA ALA A 635 -22.99 -0.64 -7.58
C ALA A 635 -22.90 0.40 -8.70
N SER A 636 -23.29 0.01 -9.90
CA SER A 636 -23.27 0.88 -11.09
C SER A 636 -24.37 0.49 -12.07
N ARG A 637 -24.46 1.21 -13.18
CA ARG A 637 -25.33 0.80 -14.30
C ARG A 637 -24.98 -0.58 -14.89
N HIS A 638 -23.79 -1.10 -14.64
CA HIS A 638 -23.35 -2.41 -15.08
C HIS A 638 -23.73 -3.54 -14.11
N GLY A 639 -24.42 -3.24 -13.02
CA GLY A 639 -24.82 -4.15 -11.95
C GLY A 639 -23.94 -4.02 -10.70
N LEU A 640 -23.86 -5.10 -9.95
CA LEU A 640 -23.15 -5.20 -8.68
C LEU A 640 -21.85 -5.97 -8.83
N GLN A 641 -20.79 -5.50 -8.19
CA GLN A 641 -19.45 -6.08 -8.26
C GLN A 641 -18.87 -6.21 -6.85
N ILE A 642 -18.32 -7.38 -6.52
CA ILE A 642 -17.60 -7.65 -5.27
C ILE A 642 -16.27 -8.29 -5.65
N GLY A 643 -15.16 -7.60 -5.46
CA GLY A 643 -13.83 -8.18 -5.61
C GLY A 643 -13.44 -9.00 -4.38
N SER A 644 -12.74 -10.11 -4.60
CA SER A 644 -12.19 -10.95 -3.52
C SER A 644 -10.95 -11.70 -3.97
N GLY A 645 -10.04 -11.99 -3.05
CA GLY A 645 -8.80 -12.71 -3.35
C GLY A 645 -7.95 -12.95 -2.11
N GLY A 646 -6.74 -13.43 -2.34
CA GLY A 646 -5.77 -13.70 -1.29
C GLY A 646 -4.33 -13.68 -1.79
N ALA A 647 -3.40 -13.57 -0.85
CA ALA A 647 -1.98 -13.66 -1.11
C ALA A 647 -1.58 -15.13 -1.32
N ILE A 648 -0.95 -15.41 -2.46
CA ILE A 648 -0.41 -16.72 -2.78
C ILE A 648 1.10 -16.67 -2.51
N VAL A 649 1.54 -17.59 -1.66
CA VAL A 649 2.97 -17.83 -1.33
C VAL A 649 3.35 -19.27 -1.64
N ALA A 650 4.62 -19.61 -1.57
CA ALA A 650 5.11 -20.97 -1.85
C ALA A 650 4.38 -22.05 -1.03
N ALA A 651 4.08 -21.75 0.25
CA ALA A 651 3.39 -22.67 1.18
C ALA A 651 1.88 -22.73 1.01
N SER A 652 1.25 -21.90 0.14
CA SER A 652 -0.20 -21.85 -0.04
C SER A 652 -0.77 -23.19 -0.53
N ASP A 653 -1.85 -23.65 0.13
CA ASP A 653 -2.69 -24.75 -0.34
C ASP A 653 -3.79 -24.20 -1.27
N PRO A 654 -3.87 -24.66 -2.53
CA PRO A 654 -4.81 -24.08 -3.49
C PRO A 654 -6.29 -24.16 -3.08
N ALA A 655 -6.71 -25.25 -2.41
CA ALA A 655 -8.11 -25.40 -2.01
C ALA A 655 -8.44 -24.47 -0.84
N ALA A 656 -7.54 -24.38 0.14
CA ALA A 656 -7.70 -23.48 1.28
C ALA A 656 -7.74 -21.99 0.84
N GLU A 657 -6.88 -21.57 -0.10
CA GLU A 657 -6.87 -20.20 -0.64
C GLU A 657 -8.17 -19.86 -1.38
N HIS A 658 -8.73 -20.81 -2.15
CA HIS A 658 -10.02 -20.61 -2.80
C HIS A 658 -11.15 -20.43 -1.76
N ASP A 659 -11.18 -21.26 -0.72
CA ASP A 659 -12.21 -21.20 0.31
C ASP A 659 -12.08 -19.91 1.15
N GLU A 660 -10.86 -19.45 1.41
CA GLU A 660 -10.58 -18.16 2.07
C GLU A 660 -11.04 -16.99 1.20
N MET A 661 -10.82 -17.02 -0.11
CA MET A 661 -11.31 -15.99 -1.04
C MET A 661 -12.84 -15.85 -0.95
N LEU A 662 -13.58 -16.97 -0.95
CA LEU A 662 -15.04 -16.94 -0.79
C LEU A 662 -15.47 -16.45 0.60
N LEU A 663 -14.76 -16.85 1.65
CA LEU A 663 -15.01 -16.40 3.02
C LEU A 663 -14.88 -14.88 3.15
N LYS A 664 -13.89 -14.29 2.49
CA LYS A 664 -13.68 -12.83 2.47
C LYS A 664 -14.84 -12.06 1.82
N ALA A 665 -15.52 -12.64 0.83
CA ALA A 665 -16.68 -12.02 0.17
C ALA A 665 -17.98 -12.16 0.97
N ARG A 666 -18.08 -13.12 1.90
CA ARG A 666 -19.30 -13.56 2.58
C ARG A 666 -20.07 -12.40 3.23
N ALA A 667 -19.41 -11.59 4.07
CA ALA A 667 -20.09 -10.54 4.82
C ALA A 667 -20.78 -9.52 3.90
N VAL A 668 -20.14 -9.18 2.77
CA VAL A 668 -20.70 -8.27 1.78
C VAL A 668 -21.86 -8.92 1.03
N LEU A 669 -21.71 -10.19 0.60
CA LEU A 669 -22.77 -10.95 -0.05
C LEU A 669 -24.02 -11.04 0.85
N GLU A 670 -23.85 -11.46 2.11
CA GLU A 670 -24.96 -11.59 3.06
C GLU A 670 -25.67 -10.26 3.33
N ALA A 671 -24.92 -9.15 3.40
CA ALA A 671 -25.50 -7.83 3.61
C ALA A 671 -26.45 -7.41 2.49
N VAL A 672 -26.23 -7.89 1.26
CA VAL A 672 -27.04 -7.57 0.08
C VAL A 672 -27.96 -8.71 -0.35
N GLY A 673 -28.11 -9.76 0.46
CA GLY A 673 -28.93 -10.93 0.12
C GLY A 673 -28.34 -11.78 -1.02
N GLY A 674 -27.03 -11.72 -1.21
CA GLY A 674 -26.32 -12.41 -2.29
C GLY A 674 -26.10 -13.90 -2.02
N THR A 675 -26.31 -14.72 -3.05
CA THR A 675 -25.95 -16.16 -3.09
C THR A 675 -25.14 -16.44 -4.35
N LEU A 676 -24.28 -17.46 -4.32
CA LEU A 676 -23.54 -17.86 -5.49
C LEU A 676 -24.42 -18.62 -6.50
N ALA A 677 -24.23 -18.35 -7.79
CA ALA A 677 -25.07 -18.91 -8.86
C ALA A 677 -24.92 -20.43 -9.04
N ASP A 678 -23.82 -21.03 -8.58
CA ASP A 678 -23.53 -22.47 -8.61
C ASP A 678 -24.21 -23.27 -7.49
N GLY A 679 -25.09 -22.64 -6.70
CA GLY A 679 -25.85 -23.26 -5.63
C GLY A 679 -25.04 -23.68 -4.41
N ARG A 680 -23.76 -23.32 -4.34
CA ARG A 680 -22.92 -23.55 -3.16
C ARG A 680 -23.33 -22.57 -2.06
N GLU A 681 -23.86 -23.12 -0.97
CA GLU A 681 -23.90 -22.37 0.29
C GLU A 681 -22.45 -22.06 0.69
N LEU A 682 -22.19 -20.80 0.99
CA LEU A 682 -20.92 -20.41 1.61
C LEU A 682 -20.78 -21.22 2.90
N ALA A 683 -19.92 -22.25 2.88
CA ALA A 683 -19.80 -23.20 3.98
C ALA A 683 -19.74 -22.47 5.30
N ALA A 684 -20.62 -22.87 6.24
CA ALA A 684 -20.57 -22.33 7.60
C ALA A 684 -19.16 -22.61 8.14
N ALA A 685 -18.46 -21.58 8.57
CA ALA A 685 -17.22 -21.78 9.29
C ALA A 685 -17.56 -22.76 10.42
N ARG A 686 -16.95 -23.96 10.39
CA ARG A 686 -17.06 -24.87 11.53
C ARG A 686 -16.57 -24.08 12.74
N ARG A 687 -17.49 -23.90 13.68
CA ARG A 687 -17.32 -23.16 14.93
C ARG A 687 -16.17 -23.72 15.76
#